data_180136da1b33e2711964e2f2ded499c9
#
_entry.id   180136da1b33e2711964e2f2ded499c9
#
_cell.length_a   1.000
_cell.length_b   1.000
_cell.length_c   1.000
_cell.angle_alpha   90.00
_cell.angle_beta   90.00
_cell.angle_gamma   90.00
#
_symmetry.space_group_name_H-M   'P 1'
#
loop_
_entity.id
_entity.type
_entity.pdbx_description
1 polymer ?
#
loop_
_entity_poly.entity_id
_entity_poly.type
_entity_poly.pdbx_seq_one_letter_code
_entity_poly.pdbx_strand_id
1 'polypeptide(L)'
;MLLNRITLAIVSLLLINLGAAQAQEGQMALSVEKIMRDPKWMGTSPSNIFWSEDGRKIYFNWNPEGHRRDSLYSVATDGKNIRKVSAQERRNLPATNGRYNRAKTKKVYEKNGDIFLLDIKSGKVQQLTNTVEHETSPSFSFDEQKVVFLKENNMYAWQLQNGQLTQLTDFRKGKKPADGESKDSQKKFLREQQLELFQIVRERDADKKATEKQAKLDNPKRPKEIYIEEKTVNNIVLSPDERYITYRLVKRPADAKVAIVPDFVTASGYTEDINTRTKVGDAQVASEFFIYDNTRDTTFAVLMHNVAGIDEQPAYLKEQKGTATEDAGKGVKPAIRATTLYGPYWSDNGKNAVVIARSADNKDRWILSLDPATGKLGLLDRQHDEAWIGGPGISYGPGDIGWFPDNKHIWFISEESGYAHLYKCDTQSGKKQALTSGKFEVSNVSLSRDKKSWYFIANKVHPGEQHFYRMPLQGGEMLQLTTMPGSHEVTLSPDEKTLAVRYSYTNKPWELYLQDNRKNATARQITASLSEEFKSYNWRDPEVIAFKARDGADVHARVYKPATAQANGPAVIFVHGAGYLQNAHKWWSSYFREYMFHNFLVDQGYTVLDIDYRGSAGYGRDVRTGIYQFMGGKDLTDHIDGAKHLVEKYQVDPKRIGIYGGSYGGFITLMAMFTEPDVFAAGAALRSVTDWAHYNHGYTSNILNTPQTDSLAYAKSSPIYYADGLKGALLMCHGMVDTNVHFQDIVRLSQRLIELGKDNWELAVYPIEDHGFTEPASWTDEYKRIYKLFKQHLMP
;
A
#
# COMPACT_ATOMS: atom_id res chain seq x y z
N MET A 1 -56.50 -61.06 0.63
CA MET A 1 -55.02 -61.01 0.59
C MET A 1 -54.45 -60.02 -0.43
N LEU A 2 -55.13 -59.63 -1.48
CA LEU A 2 -54.57 -58.60 -2.42
C LEU A 2 -54.67 -57.17 -1.95
N LEU A 3 -55.72 -56.82 -1.20
CA LEU A 3 -55.87 -55.46 -0.67
C LEU A 3 -54.80 -55.02 0.37
N ASN A 4 -54.29 -55.92 1.22
CA ASN A 4 -53.26 -55.65 2.18
C ASN A 4 -51.87 -55.48 1.59
N ARG A 5 -51.58 -56.00 0.40
CA ARG A 5 -50.28 -55.81 -0.28
C ARG A 5 -50.15 -54.45 -1.00
N ILE A 6 -51.30 -53.96 -1.52
CA ILE A 6 -51.33 -52.64 -2.16
C ILE A 6 -51.22 -51.49 -1.10
N THR A 7 -51.84 -51.66 0.05
CA THR A 7 -51.72 -50.67 1.12
C THR A 7 -50.30 -50.60 1.72
N LEU A 8 -49.60 -51.72 1.83
CA LEU A 8 -48.21 -51.77 2.32
C LEU A 8 -47.24 -51.14 1.27
N ALA A 9 -47.49 -51.34 -0.02
CA ALA A 9 -46.65 -50.75 -1.08
C ALA A 9 -46.82 -49.22 -1.19
N ILE A 10 -48.03 -48.70 -1.00
CA ILE A 10 -48.31 -47.26 -1.01
C ILE A 10 -47.72 -46.58 0.24
N VAL A 11 -47.81 -47.20 1.42
CA VAL A 11 -47.19 -46.67 2.65
C VAL A 11 -45.65 -46.74 2.54
N SER A 12 -45.06 -47.76 1.94
CA SER A 12 -43.60 -47.79 1.71
C SER A 12 -43.12 -46.77 0.71
N LEU A 13 -43.88 -46.48 -0.36
CA LEU A 13 -43.57 -45.41 -1.31
C LEU A 13 -43.74 -44.01 -0.71
N LEU A 14 -44.72 -43.79 0.17
CA LEU A 14 -44.89 -42.55 0.90
C LEU A 14 -43.78 -42.32 1.97
N LEU A 15 -43.29 -43.35 2.60
CA LEU A 15 -42.19 -43.27 3.57
C LEU A 15 -40.85 -43.06 2.86
N ILE A 16 -40.64 -43.58 1.65
CA ILE A 16 -39.45 -43.32 0.85
C ILE A 16 -39.45 -41.87 0.31
N ASN A 17 -40.59 -41.32 -0.05
CA ASN A 17 -40.68 -39.91 -0.46
C ASN A 17 -40.59 -38.92 0.71
N LEU A 18 -41.03 -39.29 1.91
CA LEU A 18 -40.86 -38.49 3.12
C LEU A 18 -39.38 -38.53 3.61
N GLY A 19 -38.69 -39.66 3.44
CA GLY A 19 -37.26 -39.78 3.73
C GLY A 19 -36.37 -39.02 2.75
N ALA A 20 -36.78 -38.91 1.48
CA ALA A 20 -36.07 -38.10 0.50
C ALA A 20 -36.32 -36.57 0.67
N ALA A 21 -37.49 -36.19 1.20
CA ALA A 21 -37.79 -34.80 1.51
C ALA A 21 -37.10 -34.32 2.82
N GLN A 22 -36.78 -35.21 3.76
CA GLN A 22 -36.05 -34.86 4.99
C GLN A 22 -34.54 -34.84 4.83
N ALA A 23 -33.97 -35.33 3.73
CA ALA A 23 -32.54 -35.29 3.46
C ALA A 23 -32.10 -33.98 2.80
N GLN A 24 -32.98 -33.01 2.60
CA GLN A 24 -32.68 -31.71 1.96
C GLN A 24 -33.01 -30.52 2.87
N GLU A 25 -33.34 -30.76 4.15
CA GLU A 25 -33.47 -29.72 5.15
C GLU A 25 -32.08 -29.40 5.76
N GLY A 26 -31.40 -28.34 5.27
CA GLY A 26 -30.20 -27.82 5.91
C GLY A 26 -29.26 -27.00 5.05
N GLN A 27 -29.37 -27.03 3.74
CA GLN A 27 -28.44 -26.21 2.93
C GLN A 27 -29.00 -24.80 2.75
N MET A 28 -28.27 -23.79 3.21
CA MET A 28 -28.63 -22.37 3.06
C MET A 28 -28.69 -22.02 1.57
N ALA A 29 -29.83 -21.50 1.10
CA ALA A 29 -29.90 -20.88 -0.22
C ALA A 29 -29.29 -19.46 -0.16
N LEU A 30 -28.40 -19.14 -1.10
CA LEU A 30 -27.84 -17.80 -1.22
C LEU A 30 -28.88 -16.84 -1.84
N SER A 31 -28.87 -15.61 -1.38
CA SER A 31 -29.51 -14.48 -2.04
C SER A 31 -28.59 -13.27 -1.95
N VAL A 32 -28.79 -12.28 -2.82
CA VAL A 32 -28.00 -11.03 -2.80
C VAL A 32 -28.10 -10.35 -1.44
N GLU A 33 -29.29 -10.31 -0.83
CA GLU A 33 -29.51 -9.72 0.50
C GLU A 33 -28.70 -10.40 1.59
N LYS A 34 -28.59 -11.72 1.55
CA LYS A 34 -27.79 -12.46 2.53
C LYS A 34 -26.30 -12.19 2.37
N ILE A 35 -25.81 -12.20 1.15
CA ILE A 35 -24.39 -12.00 0.85
C ILE A 35 -23.94 -10.58 1.21
N MET A 36 -24.74 -9.57 0.88
CA MET A 36 -24.35 -8.15 0.93
C MET A 36 -24.67 -7.48 2.27
N ARG A 37 -25.32 -8.16 3.21
CA ARG A 37 -25.54 -7.62 4.57
C ARG A 37 -24.24 -7.42 5.35
N ASP A 38 -24.30 -6.91 6.55
CA ASP A 38 -23.14 -6.70 7.42
C ASP A 38 -22.27 -7.98 7.48
N PRO A 39 -20.97 -7.90 7.10
CA PRO A 39 -20.08 -9.07 7.05
C PRO A 39 -19.96 -9.88 8.33
N LYS A 40 -20.33 -9.31 9.47
CA LYS A 40 -20.33 -10.02 10.77
C LYS A 40 -21.20 -11.26 10.78
N TRP A 41 -22.16 -11.38 9.85
CA TRP A 41 -22.95 -12.59 9.73
C TRP A 41 -22.12 -13.85 9.40
N MET A 42 -20.96 -13.66 8.76
CA MET A 42 -20.02 -14.75 8.50
C MET A 42 -19.22 -15.15 9.74
N GLY A 43 -19.18 -14.27 10.75
CA GLY A 43 -18.21 -14.27 11.83
C GLY A 43 -17.05 -13.29 11.54
N THR A 44 -16.34 -12.89 12.57
CA THR A 44 -15.26 -11.89 12.44
C THR A 44 -13.91 -12.57 12.62
N SER A 45 -13.12 -12.57 11.55
CA SER A 45 -11.76 -13.09 11.56
C SER A 45 -10.85 -12.30 12.52
N PRO A 46 -9.89 -12.96 13.20
CA PRO A 46 -8.91 -12.27 14.02
C PRO A 46 -8.00 -11.36 13.17
N SER A 47 -7.61 -10.22 13.74
CA SER A 47 -6.78 -9.22 13.08
C SER A 47 -5.78 -8.59 14.06
N ASN A 48 -4.81 -7.82 13.54
CA ASN A 48 -3.82 -7.09 14.34
C ASN A 48 -3.12 -7.97 15.39
N ILE A 49 -2.55 -9.08 14.94
CA ILE A 49 -1.88 -10.05 15.82
C ILE A 49 -0.52 -9.53 16.25
N PHE A 50 -0.27 -9.48 17.56
CA PHE A 50 1.04 -9.12 18.10
C PHE A 50 1.35 -9.85 19.40
N TRP A 51 2.63 -9.98 19.70
CA TRP A 51 3.10 -10.61 20.94
C TRP A 51 3.23 -9.62 22.06
N SER A 52 3.03 -10.11 23.31
CA SER A 52 3.56 -9.38 24.46
C SER A 52 5.08 -9.33 24.39
N GLU A 53 5.69 -8.28 24.92
CA GLU A 53 7.14 -8.07 24.84
C GLU A 53 7.94 -9.19 25.55
N ASP A 54 7.36 -9.85 26.55
CA ASP A 54 7.92 -11.00 27.25
C ASP A 54 7.68 -12.36 26.54
N GLY A 55 6.97 -12.33 25.41
CA GLY A 55 6.66 -13.50 24.59
C GLY A 55 5.67 -14.49 25.22
N ARG A 56 4.98 -14.14 26.30
CA ARG A 56 4.09 -15.08 27.02
C ARG A 56 2.66 -15.07 26.53
N LYS A 57 2.23 -14.00 25.85
CA LYS A 57 0.88 -13.84 25.32
C LYS A 57 0.90 -13.36 23.89
N ILE A 58 -0.15 -13.69 23.18
CA ILE A 58 -0.47 -13.16 21.87
C ILE A 58 -1.74 -12.33 22.03
N TYR A 59 -1.74 -11.12 21.50
CA TYR A 59 -2.88 -10.22 21.44
C TYR A 59 -3.39 -10.14 20.02
N PHE A 60 -4.70 -10.02 19.86
CA PHE A 60 -5.35 -9.86 18.56
C PHE A 60 -6.73 -9.21 18.72
N ASN A 61 -7.18 -8.48 17.72
CA ASN A 61 -8.54 -7.99 17.64
C ASN A 61 -9.46 -9.12 17.18
N TRP A 62 -10.61 -9.27 17.85
CA TRP A 62 -11.58 -10.29 17.53
C TRP A 62 -12.98 -9.91 17.99
N ASN A 63 -14.03 -10.54 17.41
CA ASN A 63 -15.42 -10.25 17.74
C ASN A 63 -16.31 -11.50 17.72
N PRO A 64 -16.03 -12.50 18.55
CA PRO A 64 -16.80 -13.74 18.56
C PRO A 64 -18.25 -13.56 19.06
N GLU A 65 -18.50 -12.45 19.77
CA GLU A 65 -19.81 -12.13 20.37
C GLU A 65 -20.70 -11.28 19.43
N GLY A 66 -20.21 -10.89 18.23
CA GLY A 66 -20.97 -10.11 17.26
C GLY A 66 -21.28 -8.66 17.67
N HIS A 67 -20.51 -8.06 18.55
CA HIS A 67 -20.69 -6.66 18.98
C HIS A 67 -20.46 -5.67 17.83
N ARG A 68 -20.88 -4.41 18.03
CA ARG A 68 -20.68 -3.36 17.01
C ARG A 68 -19.21 -3.15 16.64
N ARG A 69 -18.29 -3.30 17.60
CA ARG A 69 -16.84 -3.13 17.42
C ARG A 69 -16.07 -4.34 17.91
N ASP A 70 -14.96 -4.61 17.27
CA ASP A 70 -14.01 -5.62 17.70
C ASP A 70 -13.41 -5.26 19.06
N SER A 71 -13.02 -6.27 19.80
CA SER A 71 -12.35 -6.13 21.09
C SER A 71 -10.97 -6.75 21.02
N LEU A 72 -10.06 -6.28 21.85
CA LEU A 72 -8.75 -6.90 22.01
C LEU A 72 -8.90 -8.17 22.87
N TYR A 73 -8.39 -9.27 22.36
CA TYR A 73 -8.28 -10.56 23.03
C TYR A 73 -6.83 -10.92 23.28
N SER A 74 -6.62 -11.81 24.22
CA SER A 74 -5.31 -12.41 24.46
C SER A 74 -5.43 -13.93 24.61
N VAL A 75 -4.36 -14.63 24.20
CA VAL A 75 -4.21 -16.07 24.39
C VAL A 75 -2.79 -16.36 24.89
N ALA A 76 -2.65 -17.36 25.74
CA ALA A 76 -1.32 -17.84 26.17
C ALA A 76 -0.61 -18.59 25.02
N THR A 77 0.73 -18.73 25.11
CA THR A 77 1.54 -19.42 24.08
C THR A 77 1.19 -20.88 23.89
N ASP A 78 0.60 -21.52 24.92
CA ASP A 78 0.06 -22.87 24.81
C ASP A 78 -1.31 -22.92 24.10
N GLY A 79 -1.83 -21.76 23.66
CA GLY A 79 -3.12 -21.60 22.99
C GLY A 79 -4.33 -21.80 23.88
N LYS A 80 -4.15 -21.74 25.19
CA LYS A 80 -5.23 -21.81 26.17
C LYS A 80 -5.54 -20.41 26.72
N ASN A 81 -6.63 -20.31 27.49
CA ASN A 81 -7.03 -19.10 28.18
C ASN A 81 -7.27 -17.91 27.22
N ILE A 82 -8.00 -18.15 26.13
CA ILE A 82 -8.49 -17.06 25.28
C ILE A 82 -9.45 -16.22 26.10
N ARG A 83 -9.16 -14.92 26.20
CA ARG A 83 -10.03 -14.00 26.94
C ARG A 83 -9.98 -12.58 26.38
N LYS A 84 -11.05 -11.85 26.59
CA LYS A 84 -11.12 -10.43 26.32
C LYS A 84 -10.18 -9.65 27.26
N VAL A 85 -9.43 -8.72 26.71
CA VAL A 85 -8.50 -7.85 27.45
C VAL A 85 -9.30 -6.73 28.12
N SER A 86 -9.10 -6.54 29.43
CA SER A 86 -9.79 -5.47 30.16
C SER A 86 -9.34 -4.08 29.69
N ALA A 87 -10.18 -3.06 29.92
CA ALA A 87 -9.85 -1.68 29.57
C ALA A 87 -8.58 -1.20 30.31
N GLN A 88 -8.36 -1.64 31.54
CA GLN A 88 -7.18 -1.31 32.32
C GLN A 88 -5.93 -1.98 31.77
N GLU A 89 -5.97 -3.29 31.46
CA GLU A 89 -4.87 -4.01 30.85
C GLU A 89 -4.51 -3.36 29.50
N ARG A 90 -5.50 -3.06 28.66
CA ARG A 90 -5.29 -2.38 27.38
C ARG A 90 -4.61 -1.01 27.53
N ARG A 91 -5.00 -0.21 28.53
CA ARG A 91 -4.34 1.07 28.80
C ARG A 91 -2.87 0.90 29.20
N ASN A 92 -2.53 -0.19 29.87
CA ASN A 92 -1.18 -0.46 30.34
C ASN A 92 -0.29 -1.16 29.30
N LEU A 93 -0.87 -1.67 28.19
CA LEU A 93 -0.06 -2.27 27.13
C LEU A 93 0.87 -1.22 26.49
N PRO A 94 2.15 -1.57 26.28
CA PRO A 94 3.03 -0.77 25.44
C PRO A 94 2.46 -0.64 24.02
N ALA A 95 2.79 0.44 23.34
CA ALA A 95 2.49 0.53 21.92
C ALA A 95 3.25 -0.54 21.13
N THR A 96 2.62 -1.07 20.09
CA THR A 96 3.22 -2.12 19.25
C THR A 96 4.37 -1.58 18.40
N ASN A 97 4.29 -0.31 17.98
CA ASN A 97 5.39 0.42 17.36
C ASN A 97 6.41 0.87 18.43
N GLY A 98 7.62 1.18 18.01
CA GLY A 98 8.69 1.65 18.87
C GLY A 98 10.04 1.10 18.43
N ARG A 99 11.08 1.46 19.16
CA ARG A 99 12.46 1.06 18.85
C ARG A 99 13.07 0.34 20.06
N TYR A 100 13.72 -0.78 19.77
CA TYR A 100 14.49 -1.51 20.78
C TYR A 100 15.91 -0.99 20.84
N ASN A 101 16.50 -1.09 22.03
CA ASN A 101 17.96 -1.02 22.16
C ASN A 101 18.62 -2.24 21.50
N ARG A 102 19.93 -2.22 21.26
CA ARG A 102 20.65 -3.30 20.54
C ARG A 102 20.50 -4.67 21.20
N ALA A 103 20.53 -4.69 22.53
CA ALA A 103 20.36 -5.91 23.31
C ALA A 103 18.90 -6.41 23.34
N LYS A 104 17.96 -5.64 22.81
CA LYS A 104 16.50 -5.89 22.90
C LYS A 104 16.02 -6.12 24.34
N THR A 105 16.62 -5.40 25.29
CA THR A 105 16.24 -5.43 26.72
C THR A 105 15.36 -4.26 27.10
N LYS A 106 15.38 -3.20 26.30
CA LYS A 106 14.56 -1.99 26.47
C LYS A 106 13.87 -1.62 25.16
N LYS A 107 12.71 -0.98 25.27
CA LYS A 107 11.95 -0.44 24.15
C LYS A 107 11.53 0.99 24.46
N VAL A 108 11.76 1.92 23.52
CA VAL A 108 11.16 3.25 23.56
C VAL A 108 10.02 3.32 22.57
N TYR A 109 8.93 3.94 22.94
CA TYR A 109 7.74 4.05 22.09
C TYR A 109 6.95 5.33 22.41
N GLU A 110 6.19 5.78 21.43
CA GLU A 110 5.21 6.86 21.58
C GLU A 110 3.86 6.24 21.93
N LYS A 111 3.15 6.88 22.86
CA LYS A 111 1.76 6.56 23.19
C LYS A 111 1.04 7.79 23.64
N ASN A 112 -0.10 8.11 23.00
CA ASN A 112 -0.93 9.28 23.29
C ASN A 112 -0.19 10.64 23.22
N GLY A 113 0.86 10.72 22.38
CA GLY A 113 1.65 11.95 22.20
C GLY A 113 2.86 12.08 23.15
N ASP A 114 3.07 11.14 24.06
CA ASP A 114 4.20 11.12 24.99
C ASP A 114 5.16 9.96 24.71
N ILE A 115 6.39 10.07 25.19
CA ILE A 115 7.45 9.09 25.07
C ILE A 115 7.56 8.23 26.32
N PHE A 116 7.60 6.91 26.10
CA PHE A 116 7.73 5.91 27.14
C PHE A 116 8.97 5.03 26.94
N LEU A 117 9.52 4.58 28.05
CA LEU A 117 10.60 3.58 28.10
C LEU A 117 10.09 2.34 28.85
N LEU A 118 10.19 1.20 28.21
CA LEU A 118 9.90 -0.13 28.77
C LEU A 118 11.19 -0.89 29.05
N ASP A 119 11.36 -1.40 30.23
CA ASP A 119 12.30 -2.47 30.54
C ASP A 119 11.59 -3.83 30.32
N ILE A 120 12.05 -4.60 29.33
CA ILE A 120 11.35 -5.81 28.86
C ILE A 120 11.37 -6.91 29.92
N LYS A 121 12.46 -7.05 30.66
CA LYS A 121 12.62 -8.11 31.65
C LYS A 121 11.69 -7.91 32.87
N SER A 122 11.66 -6.69 33.36
CA SER A 122 10.84 -6.36 34.55
C SER A 122 9.41 -5.99 34.20
N GLY A 123 9.13 -5.65 32.94
CA GLY A 123 7.85 -5.08 32.50
C GLY A 123 7.62 -3.65 33.01
N LYS A 124 8.62 -3.01 33.63
CA LYS A 124 8.48 -1.63 34.16
C LYS A 124 8.41 -0.63 33.02
N VAL A 125 7.37 0.17 33.04
CA VAL A 125 7.19 1.30 32.10
C VAL A 125 7.51 2.60 32.85
N GLN A 126 8.34 3.44 32.23
CA GLN A 126 8.61 4.80 32.67
C GLN A 126 8.12 5.78 31.59
N GLN A 127 7.27 6.71 31.93
CA GLN A 127 6.92 7.84 31.09
C GLN A 127 8.07 8.86 31.17
N LEU A 128 8.63 9.22 30.00
CA LEU A 128 9.73 10.18 29.91
C LEU A 128 9.23 11.60 29.74
N THR A 129 8.18 11.78 28.94
CA THR A 129 7.55 13.09 28.69
C THR A 129 6.10 13.08 29.16
N ASN A 130 5.58 14.24 29.51
CA ASN A 130 4.18 14.49 29.85
C ASN A 130 3.86 15.93 29.51
N THR A 131 3.64 16.22 28.24
CA THR A 131 3.46 17.58 27.73
C THR A 131 2.20 17.69 26.87
N VAL A 132 1.74 18.90 26.59
CA VAL A 132 0.56 19.13 25.73
C VAL A 132 0.91 18.90 24.25
N GLU A 133 2.14 19.25 23.87
CA GLU A 133 2.63 19.02 22.51
C GLU A 133 2.99 17.55 22.31
N HIS A 134 2.79 17.06 21.08
CA HIS A 134 3.07 15.68 20.74
C HIS A 134 4.56 15.45 20.50
N GLU A 135 5.14 14.53 21.24
CA GLU A 135 6.43 13.95 20.97
C GLU A 135 6.31 12.68 20.12
N THR A 136 7.14 12.59 19.08
CA THR A 136 7.04 11.51 18.09
C THR A 136 8.41 10.90 17.76
N SER A 137 8.39 9.74 17.09
CA SER A 137 9.57 9.08 16.51
C SER A 137 10.70 8.81 17.51
N PRO A 138 10.43 8.27 18.72
CA PRO A 138 11.49 8.01 19.69
C PRO A 138 12.46 6.92 19.22
N SER A 139 13.73 7.12 19.49
CA SER A 139 14.79 6.15 19.27
C SER A 139 15.88 6.28 20.32
N PHE A 140 16.67 5.22 20.53
CA PHE A 140 17.88 5.35 21.33
C PHE A 140 18.96 6.09 20.53
N SER A 141 19.78 6.91 21.22
CA SER A 141 21.04 7.35 20.66
C SER A 141 21.96 6.15 20.38
N PHE A 142 22.98 6.33 19.58
CA PHE A 142 23.88 5.25 19.23
C PHE A 142 24.60 4.62 20.45
N ASP A 143 24.98 5.41 21.43
CA ASP A 143 25.56 4.96 22.70
C ASP A 143 24.53 4.41 23.69
N GLU A 144 23.25 4.48 23.35
CA GLU A 144 22.07 4.07 24.17
C GLU A 144 21.95 4.79 25.50
N GLN A 145 22.65 5.95 25.68
CA GLN A 145 22.57 6.75 26.89
C GLN A 145 21.41 7.76 26.85
N LYS A 146 20.86 8.02 25.66
CA LYS A 146 19.78 9.00 25.46
C LYS A 146 18.63 8.37 24.70
N VAL A 147 17.46 8.97 24.88
CA VAL A 147 16.31 8.81 23.98
C VAL A 147 16.18 10.07 23.16
N VAL A 148 16.23 9.93 21.84
CA VAL A 148 16.09 11.02 20.88
C VAL A 148 14.66 10.96 20.33
N PHE A 149 13.99 12.10 20.22
CA PHE A 149 12.61 12.18 19.71
C PHE A 149 12.36 13.53 19.02
N LEU A 150 11.26 13.65 18.33
CA LEU A 150 10.83 14.87 17.67
C LEU A 150 9.69 15.54 18.45
N LYS A 151 9.76 16.86 18.58
CA LYS A 151 8.73 17.74 19.13
C LYS A 151 8.68 19.01 18.28
N GLU A 152 7.50 19.40 17.77
CA GLU A 152 7.31 20.59 16.94
C GLU A 152 8.33 20.71 15.79
N ASN A 153 8.56 19.62 15.08
CA ASN A 153 9.57 19.50 14.02
C ASN A 153 11.03 19.71 14.46
N ASN A 154 11.33 19.77 15.74
CA ASN A 154 12.68 19.83 16.26
C ASN A 154 13.07 18.53 16.95
N MET A 155 14.36 18.23 16.93
CA MET A 155 14.93 17.05 17.56
C MET A 155 15.41 17.37 18.97
N TYR A 156 15.06 16.51 19.91
CA TYR A 156 15.44 16.59 21.32
C TYR A 156 16.09 15.28 21.76
N ALA A 157 16.96 15.37 22.76
CA ALA A 157 17.57 14.23 23.42
C ALA A 157 17.28 14.26 24.92
N TRP A 158 16.76 13.15 25.45
CA TRP A 158 16.52 12.93 26.87
C TRP A 158 17.61 12.01 27.43
N GLN A 159 18.45 12.52 28.35
CA GLN A 159 19.48 11.73 29.00
C GLN A 159 18.87 10.75 30.00
N LEU A 160 19.11 9.45 29.81
CA LEU A 160 18.50 8.40 30.64
C LEU A 160 19.01 8.39 32.09
N GLN A 161 20.23 8.85 32.35
CA GLN A 161 20.83 8.84 33.67
C GLN A 161 20.23 9.87 34.62
N ASN A 162 20.03 11.09 34.14
CA ASN A 162 19.68 12.25 34.98
C ASN A 162 18.41 12.98 34.55
N GLY A 163 17.78 12.59 33.45
CA GLY A 163 16.56 13.22 32.94
C GLY A 163 16.79 14.59 32.28
N GLN A 164 18.03 14.95 31.95
CA GLN A 164 18.32 16.22 31.27
C GLN A 164 17.77 16.19 29.85
N LEU A 165 16.98 17.20 29.47
CA LEU A 165 16.47 17.44 28.13
C LEU A 165 17.37 18.44 27.39
N THR A 166 17.81 18.08 26.19
CA THR A 166 18.63 18.92 25.32
C THR A 166 17.98 19.03 23.97
N GLN A 167 17.83 20.23 23.45
CA GLN A 167 17.39 20.48 22.08
C GLN A 167 18.58 20.33 21.12
N LEU A 168 18.41 19.58 20.02
CA LEU A 168 19.47 19.32 19.04
C LEU A 168 19.32 20.10 17.74
N THR A 169 18.12 20.59 17.40
CA THR A 169 17.83 21.39 16.20
C THR A 169 16.93 22.57 16.54
N ASP A 170 17.05 23.65 15.78
CA ASP A 170 16.18 24.82 15.88
C ASP A 170 15.68 25.23 14.49
N PHE A 171 14.66 24.50 13.97
CA PHE A 171 14.02 24.82 12.71
C PHE A 171 12.96 25.90 12.92
N ARG A 172 13.07 27.00 12.18
CA ARG A 172 12.17 28.17 12.27
C ARG A 172 11.49 28.45 10.95
N LYS A 173 10.19 28.69 11.00
CA LYS A 173 9.42 29.16 9.83
C LYS A 173 9.80 30.57 9.44
N GLY A 174 9.60 30.92 8.19
CA GLY A 174 9.90 32.24 7.65
C GLY A 174 11.36 32.42 7.25
N LYS A 175 11.69 33.64 6.87
CA LYS A 175 13.06 34.02 6.47
C LYS A 175 13.87 34.49 7.69
N LYS A 176 15.18 34.24 7.65
CA LYS A 176 16.09 34.78 8.65
C LYS A 176 15.89 36.29 8.72
N PRO A 177 15.68 36.87 9.93
CA PRO A 177 15.67 38.31 10.09
C PRO A 177 16.96 38.92 9.51
N ALA A 178 16.83 40.06 8.86
CA ALA A 178 18.01 40.72 8.34
C ALA A 178 18.96 41.07 9.51
N ASP A 179 20.20 40.64 9.41
CA ASP A 179 21.21 41.03 10.38
C ASP A 179 21.26 42.56 10.41
N GLY A 180 21.22 43.16 11.62
CA GLY A 180 20.93 44.55 12.01
C GLY A 180 21.58 45.69 11.26
N GLU A 181 22.34 45.47 10.19
CA GLU A 181 22.79 46.55 9.31
C GLU A 181 21.88 46.61 8.09
N SER A 182 21.07 47.65 8.03
CA SER A 182 20.23 47.94 6.88
C SER A 182 21.08 48.06 5.62
N LYS A 183 20.75 47.32 4.57
CA LYS A 183 21.32 47.47 3.22
C LYS A 183 20.87 48.79 2.55
N ASP A 184 19.94 49.46 3.13
CA ASP A 184 19.43 50.74 2.69
C ASP A 184 20.52 51.82 2.93
N SER A 185 20.99 52.41 1.87
CA SER A 185 22.07 53.39 1.87
C SER A 185 21.73 54.62 2.69
N GLN A 186 20.45 55.05 2.71
CA GLN A 186 19.98 56.17 3.51
C GLN A 186 20.06 55.84 5.02
N LYS A 187 19.57 54.68 5.41
CA LYS A 187 19.61 54.24 6.80
C LYS A 187 21.05 54.04 7.31
N LYS A 188 21.90 53.53 6.44
CA LYS A 188 23.33 53.38 6.74
C LYS A 188 24.00 54.76 6.95
N PHE A 189 23.77 55.67 6.05
CA PHE A 189 24.25 57.04 6.15
C PHE A 189 23.76 57.72 7.44
N LEU A 190 22.46 57.67 7.73
CA LEU A 190 21.89 58.26 8.94
C LEU A 190 22.49 57.64 10.20
N ARG A 191 22.69 56.35 10.23
CA ARG A 191 23.33 55.66 11.36
C ARG A 191 24.78 56.08 11.52
N GLU A 192 25.56 56.09 10.44
CA GLU A 192 26.95 56.55 10.44
C GLU A 192 27.07 57.99 10.90
N GLN A 193 26.22 58.89 10.43
CA GLN A 193 26.14 60.27 10.84
C GLN A 193 25.86 60.44 12.35
N GLN A 194 24.88 59.65 12.90
CA GLN A 194 24.61 59.69 14.33
C GLN A 194 25.80 59.19 15.18
N LEU A 195 26.46 58.13 14.73
CA LEU A 195 27.65 57.61 15.39
C LEU A 195 28.86 58.54 15.29
N GLU A 196 28.95 59.32 14.23
CA GLU A 196 30.00 60.37 14.05
C GLU A 196 29.77 61.60 14.89
N LEU A 197 28.52 62.10 14.86
CA LEU A 197 28.19 63.38 15.55
C LEU A 197 28.04 63.23 17.06
N PHE A 198 27.55 62.09 17.57
CA PHE A 198 27.24 62.00 19.01
C PHE A 198 28.08 60.93 19.72
N GLN A 199 29.00 61.40 20.56
CA GLN A 199 29.88 60.50 21.36
C GLN A 199 29.04 59.51 22.21
N ILE A 200 28.00 59.99 22.87
CA ILE A 200 27.15 59.16 23.71
C ILE A 200 26.43 58.01 22.93
N VAL A 201 26.09 58.27 21.65
CA VAL A 201 25.47 57.27 20.79
C VAL A 201 26.48 56.19 20.40
N ARG A 202 27.74 56.57 20.11
CA ARG A 202 28.84 55.67 19.85
C ARG A 202 29.17 54.81 21.07
N GLU A 203 29.26 55.37 22.24
CA GLU A 203 29.54 54.68 23.49
C GLU A 203 28.42 53.62 23.75
N ARG A 204 27.16 54.02 23.64
CA ARG A 204 26.03 53.09 23.79
C ARG A 204 26.00 51.98 22.74
N ASP A 205 26.33 52.23 21.49
CA ASP A 205 26.42 51.21 20.44
C ASP A 205 27.59 50.24 20.72
N ALA A 206 28.74 50.80 21.20
CA ALA A 206 29.89 49.97 21.63
C ALA A 206 29.56 49.11 22.85
N ASP A 207 28.94 49.67 23.88
CA ASP A 207 28.51 48.94 25.07
C ASP A 207 27.48 47.86 24.74
N LYS A 208 26.51 48.14 23.85
CA LYS A 208 25.55 47.18 23.36
C LYS A 208 26.27 46.02 22.67
N LYS A 209 27.19 46.30 21.75
CA LYS A 209 27.97 45.28 21.04
C LYS A 209 28.84 44.46 21.98
N ALA A 210 29.45 45.11 23.00
CA ALA A 210 30.25 44.40 24.01
C ALA A 210 29.36 43.48 24.86
N THR A 211 28.20 43.95 25.29
CA THR A 211 27.22 43.18 26.04
C THR A 211 26.69 41.98 25.21
N GLU A 212 26.37 42.19 23.94
CA GLU A 212 25.95 41.12 23.02
C GLU A 212 27.07 40.08 22.80
N LYS A 213 28.32 40.56 22.69
CA LYS A 213 29.48 39.68 22.56
C LYS A 213 29.70 38.85 23.83
N GLN A 214 29.62 39.49 25.01
CA GLN A 214 29.74 38.82 26.29
C GLN A 214 28.59 37.81 26.49
N ALA A 215 27.36 38.17 26.21
CA ALA A 215 26.23 37.29 26.30
C ALA A 215 26.37 36.04 25.37
N LYS A 216 26.98 36.19 24.21
CA LYS A 216 27.31 35.06 23.33
C LYS A 216 28.36 34.11 23.92
N LEU A 217 29.30 34.62 24.73
CA LEU A 217 30.31 33.81 25.41
C LEU A 217 29.75 33.12 26.65
N ASP A 218 28.91 33.81 27.39
CA ASP A 218 28.34 33.35 28.65
C ASP A 218 27.16 32.41 28.48
N ASN A 219 26.43 32.51 27.36
CA ASN A 219 25.29 31.68 27.08
C ASN A 219 25.73 30.24 26.71
N PRO A 220 24.99 29.23 27.18
CA PRO A 220 25.26 27.85 26.78
C PRO A 220 25.10 27.69 25.25
N LYS A 221 25.93 26.84 24.68
CA LYS A 221 25.82 26.52 23.24
C LYS A 221 24.39 26.04 22.90
N ARG A 222 23.73 26.76 22.02
CA ARG A 222 22.41 26.43 21.49
C ARG A 222 22.55 25.96 20.05
N PRO A 223 21.64 25.09 19.56
CA PRO A 223 21.63 24.72 18.14
C PRO A 223 21.39 25.98 17.29
N LYS A 224 22.00 25.99 16.10
CA LYS A 224 21.83 27.05 15.13
C LYS A 224 20.39 27.15 14.65
N GLU A 225 19.93 28.39 14.54
CA GLU A 225 18.64 28.68 13.89
C GLU A 225 18.73 28.33 12.40
N ILE A 226 17.87 27.41 11.96
CA ILE A 226 17.74 26.99 10.58
C ILE A 226 16.39 27.47 10.05
N TYR A 227 16.42 28.56 9.27
CA TYR A 227 15.21 29.12 8.68
C TYR A 227 14.80 28.32 7.45
N ILE A 228 13.56 27.79 7.47
CA ILE A 228 13.03 26.89 6.44
C ILE A 228 12.05 27.56 5.46
N GLU A 229 11.87 28.89 5.60
CA GLU A 229 10.93 29.69 4.81
C GLU A 229 9.51 29.09 4.87
N GLU A 230 8.87 28.88 3.71
CA GLU A 230 7.54 28.25 3.56
C GLU A 230 7.63 26.72 3.41
N LYS A 231 8.83 26.14 3.58
CA LYS A 231 9.03 24.70 3.49
C LYS A 231 8.64 24.00 4.79
N THR A 232 8.42 22.69 4.71
CA THR A 232 8.28 21.82 5.87
C THR A 232 9.51 20.94 6.02
N VAL A 233 9.92 20.69 7.26
CA VAL A 233 11.02 19.75 7.55
C VAL A 233 10.47 18.38 7.89
N ASN A 234 11.13 17.34 7.38
CA ASN A 234 10.83 15.97 7.75
C ASN A 234 12.08 15.08 7.64
N ASN A 235 11.97 13.82 8.02
CA ASN A 235 13.06 12.84 7.98
C ASN A 235 14.33 13.32 8.68
N ILE A 236 14.17 13.80 9.92
CA ILE A 236 15.29 14.27 10.74
C ILE A 236 15.96 13.05 11.36
N VAL A 237 17.26 12.84 11.08
CA VAL A 237 18.01 11.67 11.55
C VAL A 237 19.36 12.13 12.13
N LEU A 238 19.64 11.68 13.36
CA LEU A 238 20.91 11.93 14.05
C LEU A 238 21.93 10.87 13.63
N SER A 239 23.16 11.30 13.34
CA SER A 239 24.26 10.38 13.10
C SER A 239 24.70 9.67 14.40
N PRO A 240 25.32 8.49 14.32
CA PRO A 240 25.79 7.76 15.50
C PRO A 240 26.79 8.50 16.38
N ASP A 241 27.62 9.35 15.78
CA ASP A 241 28.58 10.20 16.49
C ASP A 241 27.97 11.51 17.02
N GLU A 242 26.63 11.69 16.85
CA GLU A 242 25.85 12.87 17.21
C GLU A 242 26.35 14.20 16.56
N ARG A 243 27.24 14.09 15.59
CA ARG A 243 27.82 15.25 14.92
C ARG A 243 26.93 15.77 13.80
N TYR A 244 26.33 14.86 13.01
CA TYR A 244 25.54 15.22 11.85
C TYR A 244 24.06 14.97 12.10
N ILE A 245 23.24 15.92 11.69
CA ILE A 245 21.80 15.77 11.63
C ILE A 245 21.39 15.95 10.18
N THR A 246 20.83 14.90 9.58
CA THR A 246 20.28 14.98 8.24
C THR A 246 18.79 15.31 8.31
N TYR A 247 18.32 16.09 7.35
CA TYR A 247 16.91 16.44 7.26
C TYR A 247 16.51 16.73 5.82
N ARG A 248 15.21 16.66 5.56
CA ARG A 248 14.64 16.94 4.26
C ARG A 248 13.70 18.14 4.35
N LEU A 249 13.89 19.11 3.47
CA LEU A 249 12.97 20.21 3.28
C LEU A 249 12.04 19.91 2.12
N VAL A 250 10.75 20.12 2.31
CA VAL A 250 9.71 19.83 1.34
C VAL A 250 8.93 21.12 1.06
N LYS A 251 8.90 21.50 -0.20
CA LYS A 251 8.14 22.65 -0.69
C LYS A 251 6.93 22.14 -1.48
N ARG A 252 5.74 22.51 -1.02
CA ARG A 252 4.52 22.31 -1.80
C ARG A 252 4.37 23.42 -2.83
N PRO A 253 3.95 23.11 -4.06
CA PRO A 253 3.61 24.12 -5.06
C PRO A 253 2.47 25.02 -4.54
N ALA A 254 2.60 26.33 -4.71
CA ALA A 254 1.56 27.26 -4.29
C ALA A 254 0.33 27.25 -5.19
N ASP A 255 0.51 26.84 -6.44
CA ASP A 255 -0.48 26.83 -7.51
C ASP A 255 -1.15 25.47 -7.75
N ALA A 256 -0.80 24.46 -6.95
CA ALA A 256 -1.42 23.14 -7.04
C ALA A 256 -2.91 23.18 -6.70
N LYS A 257 -3.76 22.82 -7.66
CA LYS A 257 -5.21 22.85 -7.50
C LYS A 257 -5.73 21.53 -6.94
N VAL A 258 -6.28 21.58 -5.73
CA VAL A 258 -6.90 20.43 -5.09
C VAL A 258 -8.33 20.25 -5.67
N ALA A 259 -8.66 19.02 -6.04
CA ALA A 259 -10.01 18.67 -6.47
C ALA A 259 -10.96 18.58 -5.27
N ILE A 260 -12.22 18.91 -5.51
CA ILE A 260 -13.29 18.93 -4.52
C ILE A 260 -14.30 17.83 -4.86
N VAL A 261 -14.80 17.14 -3.85
CA VAL A 261 -15.92 16.20 -3.90
C VAL A 261 -17.04 16.78 -3.02
N PRO A 262 -18.20 17.14 -3.58
CA PRO A 262 -19.31 17.64 -2.78
C PRO A 262 -19.99 16.51 -1.99
N ASP A 263 -20.18 16.71 -0.70
CA ASP A 263 -21.02 15.87 0.17
C ASP A 263 -22.40 16.53 0.28
N PHE A 264 -23.40 15.87 -0.28
CA PHE A 264 -24.77 16.39 -0.34
C PHE A 264 -25.63 15.94 0.86
N VAL A 265 -25.22 14.93 1.61
CA VAL A 265 -26.01 14.32 2.70
C VAL A 265 -25.25 14.41 4.01
N THR A 266 -25.25 15.60 4.60
CA THR A 266 -24.50 15.94 5.80
C THR A 266 -25.40 16.11 7.02
N ALA A 267 -24.83 16.03 8.22
CA ALA A 267 -25.54 16.32 9.46
C ALA A 267 -25.95 17.79 9.61
N SER A 268 -25.24 18.71 8.92
CA SER A 268 -25.54 20.14 8.93
C SER A 268 -26.74 20.50 8.07
N GLY A 269 -27.13 19.63 7.12
CA GLY A 269 -28.15 19.88 6.12
C GLY A 269 -27.71 20.79 4.98
N TYR A 270 -26.45 21.19 4.95
CA TYR A 270 -25.83 21.92 3.85
C TYR A 270 -24.86 21.04 3.08
N THR A 271 -24.69 21.31 1.78
CA THR A 271 -23.62 20.67 1.02
C THR A 271 -22.26 21.14 1.54
N GLU A 272 -21.38 20.19 1.80
CA GLU A 272 -20.02 20.44 2.30
C GLU A 272 -18.98 19.97 1.29
N ASP A 273 -17.86 20.69 1.17
CA ASP A 273 -16.79 20.34 0.23
C ASP A 273 -15.75 19.44 0.90
N ILE A 274 -15.54 18.26 0.34
CA ILE A 274 -14.42 17.37 0.71
C ILE A 274 -13.24 17.69 -0.19
N ASN A 275 -12.17 18.28 0.38
CA ASN A 275 -10.92 18.47 -0.33
C ASN A 275 -10.19 17.15 -0.47
N THR A 276 -9.79 16.79 -1.68
CA THR A 276 -9.16 15.52 -1.98
C THR A 276 -7.70 15.69 -2.40
N ARG A 277 -7.38 15.54 -3.65
CA ARG A 277 -6.02 15.54 -4.20
C ARG A 277 -5.91 16.34 -5.51
N THR A 278 -4.69 16.64 -5.91
CA THR A 278 -4.43 17.17 -7.26
C THR A 278 -4.63 16.10 -8.32
N LYS A 279 -4.89 16.49 -9.56
CA LYS A 279 -4.95 15.61 -10.72
C LYS A 279 -3.54 15.29 -11.23
N VAL A 280 -3.42 14.25 -12.06
CA VAL A 280 -2.14 13.89 -12.67
C VAL A 280 -1.60 15.02 -13.55
N GLY A 281 -0.28 15.19 -13.52
CA GLY A 281 0.40 16.26 -14.29
C GLY A 281 0.40 17.62 -13.63
N ASP A 282 -0.26 17.79 -12.47
CA ASP A 282 -0.14 18.99 -11.65
C ASP A 282 1.26 19.10 -11.03
N ALA A 283 1.62 20.30 -10.60
CA ALA A 283 2.91 20.58 -10.00
C ALA A 283 3.17 19.68 -8.78
N GLN A 284 4.33 19.02 -8.74
CA GLN A 284 4.70 18.07 -7.71
C GLN A 284 5.51 18.70 -6.59
N VAL A 285 5.48 18.06 -5.44
CA VAL A 285 6.25 18.45 -4.26
C VAL A 285 7.76 18.34 -4.55
N ALA A 286 8.50 19.44 -4.36
CA ALA A 286 9.95 19.43 -4.43
C ALA A 286 10.57 19.05 -3.08
N SER A 287 11.64 18.27 -3.13
CA SER A 287 12.34 17.75 -1.96
C SER A 287 13.83 18.04 -2.04
N GLU A 288 14.40 18.61 -0.98
CA GLU A 288 15.83 18.92 -0.84
C GLU A 288 16.38 18.22 0.39
N PHE A 289 17.55 17.61 0.30
CA PHE A 289 18.16 16.87 1.40
C PHE A 289 19.38 17.62 1.91
N PHE A 290 19.44 17.82 3.22
CA PHE A 290 20.47 18.61 3.91
C PHE A 290 21.16 17.85 5.01
N ILE A 291 22.38 18.28 5.32
CA ILE A 291 23.15 17.90 6.50
C ILE A 291 23.45 19.14 7.34
N TYR A 292 23.18 19.08 8.63
CA TYR A 292 23.64 20.03 9.63
C TYR A 292 24.82 19.41 10.38
N ASP A 293 26.00 20.01 10.29
CA ASP A 293 27.20 19.67 11.10
C ASP A 293 27.16 20.45 12.42
N ASN A 294 26.75 19.79 13.48
CA ASN A 294 26.63 20.39 14.83
C ASN A 294 27.97 20.86 15.41
N THR A 295 29.11 20.30 14.95
CA THR A 295 30.44 20.70 15.39
C THR A 295 30.86 22.02 14.75
N ARG A 296 30.61 22.16 13.42
CA ARG A 296 30.98 23.35 12.64
C ARG A 296 29.87 24.40 12.60
N ASP A 297 28.71 24.08 13.13
CA ASP A 297 27.52 24.91 13.09
C ASP A 297 27.13 25.36 11.67
N THR A 298 27.20 24.45 10.72
CA THR A 298 26.94 24.72 9.29
C THR A 298 25.95 23.73 8.67
N THR A 299 25.19 24.22 7.71
CA THR A 299 24.27 23.39 6.91
C THR A 299 24.71 23.38 5.45
N PHE A 300 24.59 22.26 4.79
CA PHE A 300 24.85 22.13 3.36
C PHE A 300 23.92 21.10 2.72
N ALA A 301 23.64 21.29 1.42
CA ALA A 301 22.78 20.39 0.66
C ALA A 301 23.56 19.17 0.16
N VAL A 302 22.88 18.01 0.11
CA VAL A 302 23.36 16.81 -0.57
C VAL A 302 22.83 16.81 -2.00
N LEU A 303 23.73 16.79 -2.97
CA LEU A 303 23.42 16.99 -4.37
C LEU A 303 23.64 15.72 -5.21
N MET A 304 22.72 15.45 -6.14
CA MET A 304 22.74 14.27 -7.03
C MET A 304 23.60 14.48 -8.31
N HIS A 305 24.22 15.64 -8.51
CA HIS A 305 24.82 16.08 -9.77
C HIS A 305 25.85 15.11 -10.42
N ASN A 306 26.54 14.33 -9.62
CA ASN A 306 27.57 13.40 -10.08
C ASN A 306 27.16 11.93 -9.98
N VAL A 307 25.87 11.65 -9.79
CA VAL A 307 25.37 10.28 -9.74
C VAL A 307 25.08 9.81 -11.16
N ALA A 308 25.65 8.66 -11.54
CA ALA A 308 25.44 8.09 -12.88
C ALA A 308 23.95 7.86 -13.19
N GLY A 309 23.52 8.29 -14.36
CA GLY A 309 22.14 8.17 -14.84
C GLY A 309 21.17 9.24 -14.33
N ILE A 310 21.64 10.24 -13.56
CA ILE A 310 20.77 11.30 -13.04
C ILE A 310 20.29 12.27 -14.14
N ASP A 311 21.03 12.42 -15.19
CA ASP A 311 20.76 13.26 -16.36
C ASP A 311 20.20 12.48 -17.55
N GLU A 312 20.07 11.16 -17.43
CA GLU A 312 19.47 10.33 -18.47
C GLU A 312 17.96 10.57 -18.55
N GLN A 313 17.49 11.07 -19.68
CA GLN A 313 16.05 11.26 -19.90
C GLN A 313 15.38 9.94 -20.30
N PRO A 314 14.16 9.64 -19.82
CA PRO A 314 13.38 8.47 -20.23
C PRO A 314 13.21 8.38 -21.75
N ALA A 315 13.12 7.14 -22.27
CA ALA A 315 13.05 6.90 -23.71
C ALA A 315 11.85 7.58 -24.37
N TYR A 316 10.67 7.56 -23.73
CA TYR A 316 9.46 8.17 -24.27
C TYR A 316 9.58 9.68 -24.56
N LEU A 317 10.40 10.42 -23.79
CA LEU A 317 10.67 11.85 -24.07
C LEU A 317 11.57 12.07 -25.28
N LYS A 318 12.41 11.09 -25.63
CA LYS A 318 13.25 11.14 -26.83
C LYS A 318 12.44 10.90 -28.10
N GLU A 319 11.48 9.96 -28.02
CA GLU A 319 10.59 9.63 -29.14
C GLU A 319 9.67 10.81 -29.51
N GLN A 320 9.19 11.57 -28.53
CA GLN A 320 8.36 12.76 -28.78
C GLN A 320 9.15 13.93 -29.39
N LYS A 321 10.42 14.10 -29.03
CA LYS A 321 11.29 15.15 -29.63
C LYS A 321 11.61 14.89 -31.11
N GLY A 322 11.53 13.64 -31.58
CA GLY A 322 11.66 13.31 -33.00
C GLY A 322 10.54 13.84 -33.91
N THR A 323 9.43 14.32 -33.32
CA THR A 323 8.30 14.95 -34.02
C THR A 323 8.24 16.48 -33.88
N ALA A 324 9.08 17.08 -33.02
CA ALA A 324 9.21 18.53 -32.85
C ALA A 324 10.51 19.04 -33.49
N THR A 325 10.37 20.01 -34.37
CA THR A 325 11.39 20.72 -35.17
C THR A 325 12.77 20.88 -34.50
N GLU A 326 13.84 20.72 -35.31
CA GLU A 326 15.27 20.70 -35.02
C GLU A 326 15.90 21.98 -34.40
N ASP A 327 15.18 22.75 -33.60
CA ASP A 327 15.68 24.01 -33.03
C ASP A 327 16.05 23.93 -31.53
N ALA A 328 16.45 22.74 -31.05
CA ALA A 328 17.07 22.63 -29.71
C ALA A 328 18.60 22.79 -29.89
N GLY A 329 19.07 24.01 -29.64
CA GLY A 329 20.48 24.43 -29.79
C GLY A 329 21.47 23.45 -29.14
N LYS A 330 22.50 23.13 -29.89
CA LYS A 330 23.68 22.39 -29.46
C LYS A 330 24.30 23.08 -28.23
N GLY A 331 24.28 22.41 -27.08
CA GLY A 331 25.04 22.81 -25.91
C GLY A 331 24.32 22.94 -24.56
N VAL A 332 23.03 22.69 -24.48
CA VAL A 332 22.33 22.64 -23.17
C VAL A 332 22.58 21.29 -22.55
N LYS A 333 23.29 21.26 -21.40
CA LYS A 333 23.42 20.04 -20.60
C LYS A 333 21.99 19.55 -20.21
N PRO A 334 21.71 18.23 -20.30
CA PRO A 334 20.44 17.70 -19.86
C PRO A 334 20.13 18.15 -18.43
N ALA A 335 18.90 18.56 -18.17
CA ALA A 335 18.49 18.95 -16.83
C ALA A 335 18.58 17.75 -15.89
N ILE A 336 19.11 17.97 -14.70
CA ILE A 336 19.13 16.96 -13.64
C ILE A 336 17.71 16.60 -13.29
N ARG A 337 17.42 15.29 -13.29
CA ARG A 337 16.08 14.78 -12.95
C ARG A 337 15.75 15.04 -11.48
N ALA A 338 14.52 15.44 -11.21
CA ALA A 338 14.02 15.61 -9.84
C ALA A 338 14.05 14.27 -9.09
N THR A 339 14.56 14.30 -7.86
CA THR A 339 14.69 13.11 -7.03
C THR A 339 14.25 13.38 -5.59
N THR A 340 13.86 12.32 -4.91
CA THR A 340 13.66 12.32 -3.45
C THR A 340 14.67 11.37 -2.80
N LEU A 341 15.44 11.88 -1.82
CA LEU A 341 16.38 11.10 -1.04
C LEU A 341 15.73 10.63 0.27
N TYR A 342 15.97 9.36 0.62
CA TYR A 342 15.51 8.68 1.83
C TYR A 342 16.68 8.18 2.64
N GLY A 343 16.53 8.07 3.94
CA GLY A 343 17.57 7.68 4.88
C GLY A 343 18.14 8.92 5.60
N PRO A 344 19.39 8.89 6.10
CA PRO A 344 20.37 7.82 5.93
C PRO A 344 20.07 6.57 6.76
N TYR A 345 20.50 5.43 6.27
CA TYR A 345 20.50 4.15 6.95
C TYR A 345 21.91 3.87 7.44
N TRP A 346 22.11 3.94 8.73
CA TRP A 346 23.40 3.75 9.36
C TRP A 346 23.72 2.28 9.61
N SER A 347 24.98 1.89 9.43
CA SER A 347 25.48 0.58 9.84
C SER A 347 25.44 0.40 11.35
N ASP A 348 25.38 -0.85 11.84
CA ASP A 348 25.30 -1.16 13.29
C ASP A 348 26.51 -0.63 14.07
N ASN A 349 27.68 -0.46 13.42
CA ASN A 349 28.88 0.14 14.02
C ASN A 349 28.95 1.67 13.89
N GLY A 350 27.96 2.29 13.24
CA GLY A 350 27.82 3.73 13.07
C GLY A 350 28.82 4.40 12.13
N LYS A 351 29.62 3.62 11.37
CA LYS A 351 30.70 4.18 10.55
C LYS A 351 30.32 4.45 9.11
N ASN A 352 29.29 3.76 8.60
CA ASN A 352 28.87 3.82 7.21
C ASN A 352 27.41 4.24 7.12
N ALA A 353 27.08 5.01 6.12
CA ALA A 353 25.71 5.42 5.83
C ALA A 353 25.37 5.16 4.37
N VAL A 354 24.13 4.75 4.11
CA VAL A 354 23.56 4.66 2.78
C VAL A 354 22.28 5.49 2.69
N VAL A 355 22.01 6.04 1.53
CA VAL A 355 20.76 6.73 1.20
C VAL A 355 20.16 6.11 -0.05
N ILE A 356 18.85 6.20 -0.17
CA ILE A 356 18.11 5.81 -1.36
C ILE A 356 17.65 7.09 -2.08
N ALA A 357 17.86 7.16 -3.39
CA ALA A 357 17.25 8.18 -4.21
C ALA A 357 16.24 7.54 -5.16
N ARG A 358 15.09 8.20 -5.37
CA ARG A 358 14.12 7.85 -6.40
C ARG A 358 13.86 9.03 -7.29
N SER A 359 13.79 8.80 -8.60
CA SER A 359 13.37 9.82 -9.56
C SER A 359 11.89 10.13 -9.41
N ALA A 360 11.50 11.37 -9.67
CA ALA A 360 10.11 11.81 -9.57
C ALA A 360 9.18 11.08 -10.55
N ASP A 361 9.70 10.64 -11.68
CA ASP A 361 9.01 9.83 -12.69
C ASP A 361 8.98 8.33 -12.35
N ASN A 362 9.54 7.94 -11.21
CA ASN A 362 9.60 6.58 -10.68
C ASN A 362 10.27 5.54 -11.61
N LYS A 363 11.11 5.96 -12.54
CA LYS A 363 11.82 5.07 -13.47
C LYS A 363 13.19 4.63 -12.98
N ASP A 364 13.74 5.32 -11.97
CA ASP A 364 15.03 5.00 -11.36
C ASP A 364 14.98 5.03 -9.85
N ARG A 365 15.67 4.05 -9.25
CA ARG A 365 16.00 3.95 -7.84
C ARG A 365 17.51 3.73 -7.71
N TRP A 366 18.19 4.63 -6.98
CA TRP A 366 19.62 4.52 -6.68
C TRP A 366 19.82 4.16 -5.23
N ILE A 367 20.75 3.26 -4.95
CA ILE A 367 21.30 3.00 -3.63
C ILE A 367 22.70 3.61 -3.60
N LEU A 368 22.93 4.51 -2.65
CA LEU A 368 24.10 5.38 -2.64
C LEU A 368 24.77 5.33 -1.27
N SER A 369 26.10 5.24 -1.23
CA SER A 369 26.84 5.56 0.00
C SER A 369 26.81 7.07 0.25
N LEU A 370 26.80 7.49 1.51
CA LEU A 370 26.83 8.88 1.91
C LEU A 370 28.06 9.15 2.79
N ASP A 371 28.88 10.10 2.40
CA ASP A 371 29.85 10.74 3.29
C ASP A 371 29.21 11.93 3.99
N PRO A 372 28.87 11.83 5.27
CA PRO A 372 28.17 12.89 5.99
C PRO A 372 29.01 14.14 6.22
N ALA A 373 30.34 14.07 6.13
CA ALA A 373 31.22 15.20 6.30
C ALA A 373 31.23 16.16 5.09
N THR A 374 30.95 15.63 3.91
CA THR A 374 31.02 16.37 2.65
C THR A 374 29.71 16.38 1.86
N GLY A 375 28.76 15.52 2.20
CA GLY A 375 27.55 15.29 1.43
C GLY A 375 27.80 14.52 0.12
N LYS A 376 29.00 13.97 -0.09
CA LYS A 376 29.34 13.23 -1.32
C LYS A 376 28.58 11.91 -1.34
N LEU A 377 28.04 11.59 -2.53
CA LEU A 377 27.33 10.35 -2.81
C LEU A 377 28.22 9.43 -3.68
N GLY A 378 28.24 8.14 -3.38
CA GLY A 378 28.86 7.10 -4.18
C GLY A 378 27.84 6.07 -4.63
N LEU A 379 27.80 5.76 -5.94
CA LEU A 379 26.86 4.78 -6.48
C LEU A 379 27.21 3.35 -6.02
N LEU A 380 26.24 2.65 -5.45
CA LEU A 380 26.32 1.22 -5.07
C LEU A 380 25.47 0.36 -5.99
N ASP A 381 24.24 0.79 -6.29
CA ASP A 381 23.33 0.10 -7.20
C ASP A 381 22.38 1.11 -7.86
N ARG A 382 22.07 0.90 -9.14
CA ARG A 382 21.02 1.60 -9.87
C ARG A 382 20.03 0.59 -10.42
N GLN A 383 18.79 0.74 -10.07
CA GLN A 383 17.68 0.00 -10.64
C GLN A 383 16.94 0.93 -11.59
N HIS A 384 16.78 0.48 -12.83
CA HIS A 384 16.11 1.23 -13.87
C HIS A 384 15.03 0.37 -14.53
N ASP A 385 13.90 0.99 -14.84
CA ASP A 385 12.83 0.37 -15.61
C ASP A 385 12.18 1.45 -16.49
N GLU A 386 12.07 1.21 -17.81
CA GLU A 386 11.42 2.16 -18.73
C GLU A 386 9.94 2.38 -18.39
N ALA A 387 9.27 1.38 -17.78
CA ALA A 387 7.93 1.56 -17.25
C ALA A 387 7.98 2.24 -15.87
N TRP A 388 8.19 1.50 -14.83
CA TRP A 388 8.37 2.05 -13.47
C TRP A 388 8.99 1.03 -12.50
N ILE A 389 9.77 1.53 -11.56
CA ILE A 389 10.32 0.75 -10.45
C ILE A 389 9.18 0.40 -9.46
N GLY A 390 8.98 -0.87 -9.17
CA GLY A 390 7.91 -1.33 -8.28
C GLY A 390 8.11 -2.75 -7.77
N GLY A 391 7.03 -3.36 -7.32
CA GLY A 391 7.00 -4.73 -6.81
C GLY A 391 7.12 -4.84 -5.30
N PRO A 392 7.00 -6.07 -4.76
CA PRO A 392 7.08 -6.34 -3.33
C PRO A 392 8.39 -5.85 -2.71
N GLY A 393 8.31 -5.16 -1.58
CA GLY A 393 9.48 -4.59 -0.90
C GLY A 393 10.17 -3.43 -1.62
N ILE A 394 9.59 -2.89 -2.71
CA ILE A 394 10.19 -1.81 -3.51
C ILE A 394 9.24 -0.63 -3.70
N SER A 395 7.95 -0.88 -3.85
CA SER A 395 6.94 0.13 -4.21
C SER A 395 6.84 1.27 -3.20
N TYR A 396 6.58 2.48 -3.69
CA TYR A 396 6.20 3.67 -2.92
C TYR A 396 7.12 4.04 -1.74
N GLY A 397 8.34 4.49 -2.01
CA GLY A 397 9.26 4.94 -0.98
C GLY A 397 10.68 4.40 -1.16
N PRO A 398 11.44 4.24 -0.08
CA PRO A 398 12.83 3.78 -0.19
C PRO A 398 12.93 2.31 -0.62
N GLY A 399 11.88 1.50 -0.37
CA GLY A 399 11.92 0.05 -0.45
C GLY A 399 12.68 -0.58 0.73
N ASP A 400 12.64 -1.91 0.79
CA ASP A 400 13.32 -2.66 1.85
C ASP A 400 14.83 -2.64 1.66
N ILE A 401 15.53 -2.21 2.69
CA ILE A 401 16.99 -2.11 2.75
C ILE A 401 17.48 -2.26 4.19
N GLY A 402 18.67 -2.77 4.37
CA GLY A 402 19.34 -2.83 5.67
C GLY A 402 20.78 -3.24 5.58
N TRP A 403 21.44 -3.34 6.73
CA TRP A 403 22.83 -3.75 6.83
C TRP A 403 22.99 -5.22 7.19
N PHE A 404 24.00 -5.85 6.62
CA PHE A 404 24.50 -7.12 7.13
C PHE A 404 25.21 -6.91 8.46
N PRO A 405 25.29 -7.97 9.31
CA PRO A 405 25.96 -7.90 10.60
C PRO A 405 27.46 -7.54 10.52
N ASP A 406 28.08 -7.72 9.37
CA ASP A 406 29.49 -7.40 9.11
C ASP A 406 29.76 -5.89 8.91
N ASN A 407 28.73 -5.07 8.79
CA ASN A 407 28.79 -3.63 8.54
C ASN A 407 29.53 -3.21 7.23
N LYS A 408 29.71 -4.18 6.33
CA LYS A 408 30.35 -3.98 5.02
C LYS A 408 29.39 -4.17 3.87
N HIS A 409 28.37 -4.99 4.08
CA HIS A 409 27.38 -5.28 3.06
C HIS A 409 26.01 -4.72 3.48
N ILE A 410 25.25 -4.33 2.49
CA ILE A 410 23.82 -4.03 2.59
C ILE A 410 23.02 -5.13 1.91
N TRP A 411 21.75 -5.26 2.31
CA TRP A 411 20.77 -6.06 1.61
C TRP A 411 19.60 -5.17 1.15
N PHE A 412 18.99 -5.55 0.06
CA PHE A 412 17.80 -4.87 -0.49
C PHE A 412 17.02 -5.81 -1.39
N ILE A 413 15.78 -5.40 -1.73
CA ILE A 413 14.97 -6.08 -2.72
C ILE A 413 15.14 -5.38 -4.07
N SER A 414 15.26 -6.20 -5.16
CA SER A 414 15.31 -5.75 -6.54
C SER A 414 14.56 -6.69 -7.46
N GLU A 415 13.96 -6.15 -8.53
CA GLU A 415 13.29 -6.90 -9.60
C GLU A 415 14.14 -7.03 -10.86
N GLU A 416 15.44 -6.84 -10.81
CA GLU A 416 16.29 -6.87 -12.00
C GLU A 416 16.24 -8.19 -12.78
N SER A 417 15.94 -9.29 -12.09
CA SER A 417 15.75 -10.62 -12.68
C SER A 417 14.34 -10.87 -13.24
N GLY A 418 13.44 -9.89 -13.17
CA GLY A 418 12.03 -10.01 -13.51
C GLY A 418 11.10 -10.34 -12.34
N TYR A 419 11.65 -10.72 -11.18
CA TYR A 419 10.91 -11.01 -9.95
C TYR A 419 11.59 -10.35 -8.75
N ALA A 420 10.82 -10.00 -7.72
CA ALA A 420 11.34 -9.39 -6.52
C ALA A 420 12.18 -10.39 -5.71
N HIS A 421 13.47 -10.17 -5.63
CA HIS A 421 14.43 -11.02 -4.92
C HIS A 421 15.30 -10.25 -3.95
N LEU A 422 15.83 -10.98 -2.95
CA LEU A 422 16.76 -10.48 -1.96
C LEU A 422 18.19 -10.46 -2.54
N TYR A 423 18.83 -9.30 -2.45
CA TYR A 423 20.21 -9.07 -2.89
C TYR A 423 21.09 -8.64 -1.73
N LYS A 424 22.39 -8.95 -1.86
CA LYS A 424 23.49 -8.48 -1.03
C LYS A 424 24.41 -7.62 -1.89
N CYS A 425 24.90 -6.49 -1.37
CA CYS A 425 25.85 -5.62 -2.05
C CYS A 425 26.96 -5.18 -1.10
N ASP A 426 28.20 -5.29 -1.56
CA ASP A 426 29.39 -4.77 -0.88
C ASP A 426 29.45 -3.24 -1.04
N THR A 427 29.55 -2.50 0.08
CA THR A 427 29.46 -1.03 0.07
C THR A 427 30.75 -0.33 -0.37
N GLN A 428 31.86 -1.04 -0.54
CA GLN A 428 33.12 -0.48 -1.06
C GLN A 428 33.24 -0.68 -2.55
N SER A 429 32.97 -1.90 -3.03
CA SER A 429 33.15 -2.26 -4.44
C SER A 429 31.87 -2.15 -5.27
N GLY A 430 30.70 -2.03 -4.67
CA GLY A 430 29.40 -2.10 -5.37
C GLY A 430 29.07 -3.51 -5.90
N LYS A 431 29.87 -4.54 -5.58
CA LYS A 431 29.63 -5.90 -6.06
C LYS A 431 28.34 -6.47 -5.46
N LYS A 432 27.40 -6.80 -6.34
CA LYS A 432 26.07 -7.32 -6.00
C LYS A 432 25.98 -8.83 -6.20
N GLN A 433 25.20 -9.50 -5.34
CA GLN A 433 24.90 -10.92 -5.41
C GLN A 433 23.42 -11.15 -5.05
N ALA A 434 22.71 -11.91 -5.88
CA ALA A 434 21.37 -12.41 -5.53
C ALA A 434 21.48 -13.50 -4.46
N LEU A 435 20.69 -13.39 -3.39
CA LEU A 435 20.56 -14.42 -2.35
C LEU A 435 19.39 -15.36 -2.62
N THR A 436 18.36 -14.88 -3.35
CA THR A 436 17.24 -15.69 -3.84
C THR A 436 17.10 -15.51 -5.34
N SER A 437 16.56 -16.50 -6.03
CA SER A 437 16.35 -16.48 -7.48
C SER A 437 15.28 -17.49 -7.90
N GLY A 438 14.63 -17.23 -9.04
CA GLY A 438 13.61 -18.10 -9.62
C GLY A 438 12.37 -17.33 -10.09
N LYS A 439 11.36 -18.04 -10.57
CA LYS A 439 10.07 -17.46 -10.99
C LYS A 439 9.11 -17.36 -9.80
N PHE A 440 9.46 -16.56 -8.83
CA PHE A 440 8.65 -16.28 -7.64
C PHE A 440 9.11 -14.97 -7.00
N GLU A 441 8.28 -14.39 -6.15
CA GLU A 441 8.54 -13.13 -5.46
C GLU A 441 8.82 -13.37 -3.97
N VAL A 442 9.69 -12.52 -3.41
CA VAL A 442 10.04 -12.47 -1.99
C VAL A 442 9.55 -11.15 -1.40
N SER A 443 8.94 -11.21 -0.22
CA SER A 443 8.42 -10.05 0.51
C SER A 443 8.58 -10.20 2.02
N ASN A 444 8.36 -9.13 2.78
CA ASN A 444 8.40 -9.13 4.25
C ASN A 444 9.72 -9.69 4.81
N VAL A 445 10.84 -9.26 4.24
CA VAL A 445 12.17 -9.75 4.60
C VAL A 445 12.59 -9.21 5.97
N SER A 446 13.08 -10.09 6.82
CA SER A 446 13.65 -9.73 8.11
C SER A 446 14.82 -10.65 8.50
N LEU A 447 15.77 -10.09 9.26
CA LEU A 447 16.84 -10.88 9.87
C LEU A 447 16.35 -11.54 11.16
N SER A 448 16.78 -12.79 11.38
CA SER A 448 16.62 -13.46 12.67
C SER A 448 17.30 -12.68 13.80
N ARG A 449 16.84 -12.88 15.03
CA ARG A 449 17.40 -12.21 16.21
C ARG A 449 18.89 -12.46 16.39
N ASP A 450 19.36 -13.66 16.09
CA ASP A 450 20.77 -14.05 16.13
C ASP A 450 21.57 -13.58 14.90
N LYS A 451 20.88 -12.91 13.94
CA LYS A 451 21.44 -12.40 12.68
C LYS A 451 22.12 -13.45 11.80
N LYS A 452 21.71 -14.75 11.91
CA LYS A 452 22.27 -15.86 11.12
C LYS A 452 21.37 -16.33 10.00
N SER A 453 20.11 -15.90 9.98
CA SER A 453 19.11 -16.34 9.01
C SER A 453 18.22 -15.18 8.56
N TRP A 454 17.62 -15.35 7.42
CA TRP A 454 16.52 -14.54 6.89
C TRP A 454 15.21 -15.22 7.17
N TYR A 455 14.18 -14.42 7.44
CA TYR A 455 12.77 -14.80 7.38
C TYR A 455 12.09 -13.95 6.32
N PHE A 456 11.21 -14.55 5.53
CA PHE A 456 10.45 -13.85 4.49
C PHE A 456 9.22 -14.65 4.04
N ILE A 457 8.32 -14.00 3.35
CA ILE A 457 7.21 -14.62 2.62
C ILE A 457 7.65 -14.80 1.16
N ALA A 458 7.26 -15.93 0.54
CA ALA A 458 7.42 -16.14 -0.89
C ALA A 458 6.29 -16.97 -1.48
N ASN A 459 5.97 -16.71 -2.76
CA ASN A 459 5.00 -17.47 -3.55
C ASN A 459 5.67 -18.56 -4.41
N LYS A 460 6.74 -19.18 -3.88
CA LYS A 460 7.57 -20.16 -4.59
C LYS A 460 6.84 -21.45 -4.98
N VAL A 461 5.88 -21.90 -4.15
CA VAL A 461 5.13 -23.14 -4.38
C VAL A 461 4.15 -22.98 -5.54
N HIS A 462 3.41 -21.87 -5.54
CA HIS A 462 2.42 -21.53 -6.54
C HIS A 462 2.21 -20.00 -6.48
N PRO A 463 2.02 -19.30 -7.62
CA PRO A 463 1.80 -17.84 -7.59
C PRO A 463 0.64 -17.40 -6.69
N GLY A 464 -0.41 -18.22 -6.58
CA GLY A 464 -1.56 -18.00 -5.71
C GLY A 464 -1.40 -18.58 -4.29
N GLU A 465 -0.21 -18.84 -3.79
CA GLU A 465 0.06 -19.30 -2.43
C GLU A 465 1.20 -18.48 -1.81
N GLN A 466 1.08 -18.15 -0.54
CA GLN A 466 2.11 -17.40 0.21
C GLN A 466 2.56 -18.21 1.41
N HIS A 467 3.84 -18.54 1.44
CA HIS A 467 4.44 -19.34 2.51
C HIS A 467 5.57 -18.61 3.20
N PHE A 468 5.77 -18.92 4.48
CA PHE A 468 6.83 -18.37 5.30
C PHE A 468 8.07 -19.26 5.23
N TYR A 469 9.22 -18.62 4.99
CA TYR A 469 10.50 -19.29 4.79
C TYR A 469 11.56 -18.79 5.78
N ARG A 470 12.53 -19.68 6.06
CA ARG A 470 13.80 -19.34 6.69
C ARG A 470 14.95 -19.73 5.76
N MET A 471 15.96 -18.90 5.64
CA MET A 471 17.14 -19.12 4.80
C MET A 471 18.42 -18.69 5.54
N PRO A 472 19.57 -19.36 5.38
CA PRO A 472 20.83 -18.91 5.94
C PRO A 472 21.20 -17.48 5.51
N LEU A 473 21.93 -16.73 6.35
CA LEU A 473 22.30 -15.33 6.09
C LEU A 473 23.01 -15.11 4.74
N GLN A 474 23.85 -16.05 4.31
CA GLN A 474 24.59 -15.95 3.06
C GLN A 474 23.85 -16.50 1.85
N GLY A 475 22.56 -16.82 1.98
CA GLY A 475 21.76 -17.49 0.96
C GLY A 475 21.86 -19.02 1.09
N GLY A 476 21.28 -19.73 0.13
CA GLY A 476 21.24 -21.20 0.10
C GLY A 476 19.83 -21.78 0.18
N GLU A 477 19.65 -22.91 0.84
CA GLU A 477 18.37 -23.60 0.92
C GLU A 477 17.31 -22.73 1.65
N MET A 478 16.18 -22.52 0.99
CA MET A 478 15.00 -21.87 1.54
C MET A 478 14.15 -22.93 2.26
N LEU A 479 14.23 -22.96 3.57
CA LEU A 479 13.43 -23.88 4.39
C LEU A 479 11.99 -23.35 4.52
N GLN A 480 11.03 -24.02 3.91
CA GLN A 480 9.60 -23.72 4.05
C GLN A 480 9.13 -24.10 5.46
N LEU A 481 8.54 -23.15 6.19
CA LEU A 481 8.06 -23.33 7.55
C LEU A 481 6.54 -23.54 7.61
N THR A 482 5.77 -22.95 6.70
CA THR A 482 4.31 -23.13 6.60
C THR A 482 3.98 -23.97 5.37
N THR A 483 3.06 -24.93 5.49
CA THR A 483 2.81 -25.95 4.44
C THR A 483 1.35 -26.08 4.02
N MET A 484 0.41 -25.50 4.77
CA MET A 484 -1.01 -25.53 4.38
C MET A 484 -1.21 -24.70 3.10
N PRO A 485 -1.94 -25.20 2.07
CA PRO A 485 -2.25 -24.39 0.89
C PRO A 485 -2.98 -23.10 1.28
N GLY A 486 -2.62 -21.97 0.66
CA GLY A 486 -3.25 -20.68 0.97
C GLY A 486 -2.25 -19.60 1.32
N SER A 487 -2.64 -18.66 2.18
CA SER A 487 -1.79 -17.55 2.61
C SER A 487 -1.54 -17.56 4.12
N HIS A 488 -0.32 -17.14 4.47
CA HIS A 488 0.19 -17.11 5.84
C HIS A 488 0.77 -15.74 6.17
N GLU A 489 0.09 -15.00 7.05
CA GLU A 489 0.65 -13.82 7.69
C GLU A 489 1.27 -14.24 9.01
N VAL A 490 2.59 -14.11 9.13
CA VAL A 490 3.35 -14.66 10.25
C VAL A 490 3.92 -13.56 11.14
N THR A 491 3.68 -13.70 12.45
CA THR A 491 4.31 -12.88 13.48
C THR A 491 5.15 -13.78 14.40
N LEU A 492 6.46 -13.59 14.37
CA LEU A 492 7.41 -14.34 15.20
C LEU A 492 7.30 -13.95 16.68
N SER A 493 7.38 -14.94 17.56
CA SER A 493 7.54 -14.66 18.99
C SER A 493 8.87 -13.92 19.26
N PRO A 494 8.98 -13.14 20.34
CA PRO A 494 10.21 -12.41 20.67
C PRO A 494 11.45 -13.29 20.81
N ASP A 495 11.30 -14.59 21.15
CA ASP A 495 12.37 -15.57 21.21
C ASP A 495 12.52 -16.41 19.91
N GLU A 496 11.69 -16.13 18.91
CA GLU A 496 11.63 -16.80 17.60
C GLU A 496 11.35 -18.30 17.66
N LYS A 497 10.82 -18.84 18.75
CA LYS A 497 10.50 -20.26 18.86
C LYS A 497 9.11 -20.63 18.36
N THR A 498 8.20 -19.66 18.33
CA THR A 498 6.81 -19.87 17.95
C THR A 498 6.38 -18.86 16.88
N LEU A 499 5.57 -19.34 15.95
CA LEU A 499 4.90 -18.54 14.92
C LEU A 499 3.45 -18.34 15.34
N ALA A 500 3.00 -17.11 15.41
CA ALA A 500 1.58 -16.79 15.37
C ALA A 500 1.23 -16.58 13.89
N VAL A 501 0.42 -17.47 13.34
CA VAL A 501 0.08 -17.54 11.93
C VAL A 501 -1.37 -17.17 11.74
N ARG A 502 -1.64 -16.09 11.05
CA ARG A 502 -2.95 -15.78 10.51
C ARG A 502 -3.04 -16.44 9.15
N TYR A 503 -3.86 -17.48 9.06
CA TYR A 503 -3.98 -18.35 7.89
C TYR A 503 -5.37 -18.29 7.29
N SER A 504 -5.46 -18.36 5.97
CA SER A 504 -6.71 -18.58 5.24
C SER A 504 -6.52 -19.45 4.00
N TYR A 505 -7.65 -20.01 3.56
CA TYR A 505 -7.77 -20.69 2.27
C TYR A 505 -8.94 -20.08 1.46
N THR A 506 -9.12 -20.43 0.23
CA THR A 506 -10.12 -19.81 -0.67
C THR A 506 -11.52 -19.72 -0.05
N ASN A 507 -12.01 -20.82 0.55
CA ASN A 507 -13.33 -20.91 1.19
C ASN A 507 -13.26 -20.91 2.72
N LYS A 508 -12.12 -20.55 3.29
CA LYS A 508 -11.88 -20.49 4.74
C LYS A 508 -11.36 -19.11 5.10
N PRO A 509 -12.20 -18.23 5.63
CA PRO A 509 -11.77 -16.94 6.19
C PRO A 509 -10.62 -17.08 7.18
N TRP A 510 -9.94 -15.97 7.42
CA TRP A 510 -8.72 -15.93 8.24
C TRP A 510 -8.96 -16.39 9.69
N GLU A 511 -8.08 -17.26 10.16
CA GLU A 511 -8.06 -17.73 11.56
C GLU A 511 -6.65 -17.66 12.13
N LEU A 512 -6.53 -17.55 13.45
CA LEU A 512 -5.25 -17.58 14.16
C LEU A 512 -4.83 -19.01 14.44
N TYR A 513 -3.59 -19.33 14.07
CA TYR A 513 -2.93 -20.60 14.40
C TYR A 513 -1.62 -20.33 15.15
N LEU A 514 -1.18 -21.31 15.95
CA LEU A 514 0.14 -21.36 16.55
C LEU A 514 0.92 -22.55 16.02
N GLN A 515 2.20 -22.34 15.73
CA GLN A 515 3.10 -23.34 15.17
C GLN A 515 4.50 -23.14 15.74
N ASP A 516 5.23 -24.24 16.01
CA ASP A 516 6.66 -24.16 16.33
C ASP A 516 7.46 -23.65 15.12
N ASN A 517 8.48 -22.85 15.37
CA ASN A 517 9.37 -22.34 14.31
C ASN A 517 10.42 -23.42 13.90
N ARG A 518 9.95 -24.54 13.36
CA ARG A 518 10.77 -25.64 12.85
C ARG A 518 10.11 -26.31 11.64
N LYS A 519 10.92 -27.00 10.86
CA LYS A 519 10.45 -27.77 9.70
C LYS A 519 9.37 -28.76 10.10
N ASN A 520 8.36 -28.89 9.27
CA ASN A 520 7.24 -29.85 9.43
C ASN A 520 6.51 -29.74 10.78
N ALA A 521 6.52 -28.57 11.41
CA ALA A 521 5.71 -28.34 12.60
C ALA A 521 4.22 -28.26 12.23
N THR A 522 3.38 -28.86 13.07
CA THR A 522 1.93 -28.82 12.88
C THR A 522 1.38 -27.50 13.39
N ALA A 523 0.62 -26.79 12.55
CA ALA A 523 -0.11 -25.61 12.96
C ALA A 523 -1.38 -26.01 13.72
N ARG A 524 -1.58 -25.42 14.89
CA ARG A 524 -2.77 -25.63 15.72
C ARG A 524 -3.67 -24.41 15.66
N GLN A 525 -4.91 -24.62 15.25
CA GLN A 525 -5.93 -23.57 15.21
C GLN A 525 -6.26 -23.07 16.62
N ILE A 526 -6.36 -21.77 16.79
CA ILE A 526 -6.63 -21.07 18.04
C ILE A 526 -8.00 -20.43 18.04
N THR A 527 -8.40 -19.80 16.94
CA THR A 527 -9.72 -19.16 16.80
C THR A 527 -10.59 -19.96 15.86
N ALA A 528 -11.90 -19.93 16.11
CA ALA A 528 -12.93 -20.49 15.25
C ALA A 528 -14.02 -19.42 15.08
N SER A 529 -13.89 -18.59 14.07
CA SER A 529 -14.66 -17.35 13.93
C SER A 529 -15.94 -17.52 13.14
N LEU A 530 -16.02 -18.55 12.30
CA LEU A 530 -17.13 -18.72 11.38
C LEU A 530 -18.46 -19.03 12.10
N SER A 531 -19.52 -18.31 11.71
CA SER A 531 -20.88 -18.59 12.17
C SER A 531 -21.40 -19.93 11.62
N GLU A 532 -22.36 -20.53 12.31
CA GLU A 532 -23.04 -21.74 11.84
C GLU A 532 -23.83 -21.47 10.55
N GLU A 533 -24.38 -20.27 10.41
CA GLU A 533 -25.04 -19.87 9.18
C GLU A 533 -24.08 -19.87 7.98
N PHE A 534 -22.89 -19.30 8.13
CA PHE A 534 -21.89 -19.32 7.05
C PHE A 534 -21.44 -20.74 6.72
N LYS A 535 -21.26 -21.59 7.71
CA LYS A 535 -20.88 -23.00 7.53
C LYS A 535 -21.96 -23.84 6.89
N SER A 536 -23.23 -23.44 6.97
CA SER A 536 -24.35 -24.20 6.43
C SER A 536 -24.45 -24.18 4.89
N TYR A 537 -23.69 -23.30 4.22
CA TYR A 537 -23.57 -23.30 2.76
C TYR A 537 -22.28 -24.02 2.34
N ASN A 538 -22.37 -24.79 1.26
CA ASN A 538 -21.21 -25.49 0.68
C ASN A 538 -20.42 -24.57 -0.25
N TRP A 539 -19.58 -23.74 0.32
CA TRP A 539 -18.73 -22.77 -0.39
C TRP A 539 -17.78 -23.49 -1.35
N ARG A 540 -17.83 -23.13 -2.63
CA ARG A 540 -16.98 -23.71 -3.66
C ARG A 540 -15.51 -23.35 -3.44
N ASP A 541 -14.66 -24.29 -3.77
CA ASP A 541 -13.22 -24.08 -3.96
C ASP A 541 -12.97 -23.95 -5.48
N PRO A 542 -12.91 -22.73 -6.02
CA PRO A 542 -12.74 -22.54 -7.45
C PRO A 542 -11.38 -23.04 -7.91
N GLU A 543 -11.37 -23.65 -9.07
CA GLU A 543 -10.14 -24.08 -9.71
C GLU A 543 -9.32 -22.85 -10.13
N VAL A 544 -8.05 -22.81 -9.73
CA VAL A 544 -7.08 -21.83 -10.20
C VAL A 544 -6.43 -22.39 -11.45
N ILE A 545 -6.71 -21.79 -12.59
CA ILE A 545 -6.21 -22.18 -13.90
C ILE A 545 -5.24 -21.15 -14.46
N ALA A 546 -4.54 -21.53 -15.53
CA ALA A 546 -3.87 -20.61 -16.43
C ALA A 546 -4.29 -20.91 -17.87
N PHE A 547 -4.60 -19.89 -18.65
CA PHE A 547 -4.85 -20.00 -20.08
C PHE A 547 -3.88 -19.11 -20.87
N LYS A 548 -3.74 -19.37 -22.17
CA LYS A 548 -2.84 -18.58 -23.02
C LYS A 548 -3.56 -17.37 -23.59
N ALA A 549 -3.00 -16.19 -23.35
CA ALA A 549 -3.36 -15.00 -24.09
C ALA A 549 -2.90 -15.10 -25.55
N ARG A 550 -3.45 -14.28 -26.44
CA ARG A 550 -3.13 -14.23 -27.87
C ARG A 550 -1.66 -13.98 -28.19
N ASP A 551 -0.93 -13.37 -27.27
CA ASP A 551 0.52 -13.13 -27.36
C ASP A 551 1.36 -14.24 -26.70
N GLY A 552 0.72 -15.33 -26.24
CA GLY A 552 1.37 -16.51 -25.66
C GLY A 552 1.66 -16.40 -24.15
N ALA A 553 1.35 -15.27 -23.51
CA ALA A 553 1.51 -15.12 -22.06
C ALA A 553 0.53 -16.02 -21.28
N ASP A 554 0.96 -16.47 -20.11
CA ASP A 554 0.07 -17.15 -19.17
C ASP A 554 -0.76 -16.12 -18.43
N VAL A 555 -2.09 -16.30 -18.44
CA VAL A 555 -3.07 -15.50 -17.69
C VAL A 555 -3.74 -16.39 -16.67
N HIS A 556 -3.64 -16.04 -15.41
CA HIS A 556 -4.19 -16.82 -14.31
C HIS A 556 -5.64 -16.40 -14.01
N ALA A 557 -6.48 -17.37 -13.64
CA ALA A 557 -7.86 -17.09 -13.30
C ALA A 557 -8.44 -18.12 -12.32
N ARG A 558 -9.50 -17.75 -11.62
CA ARG A 558 -10.36 -18.67 -10.87
C ARG A 558 -11.61 -18.97 -11.68
N VAL A 559 -11.96 -20.24 -11.79
CA VAL A 559 -13.18 -20.68 -12.48
C VAL A 559 -14.19 -21.21 -11.48
N TYR A 560 -15.39 -20.66 -11.52
CA TYR A 560 -16.56 -21.13 -10.81
C TYR A 560 -17.54 -21.69 -11.81
N LYS A 561 -17.91 -22.96 -11.67
CA LYS A 561 -18.79 -23.62 -12.64
C LYS A 561 -19.89 -24.44 -11.94
N PRO A 562 -21.08 -24.58 -12.55
CA PRO A 562 -22.11 -25.49 -12.08
C PRO A 562 -21.59 -26.92 -12.04
N ALA A 563 -22.09 -27.74 -11.10
CA ALA A 563 -21.73 -29.16 -11.01
C ALA A 563 -22.08 -29.93 -12.31
N THR A 564 -23.17 -29.52 -12.95
CA THR A 564 -23.59 -30.03 -14.27
C THR A 564 -23.59 -28.85 -15.24
N ALA A 565 -22.53 -28.75 -16.05
CA ALA A 565 -22.40 -27.69 -17.05
C ALA A 565 -23.49 -27.92 -18.12
N GLN A 566 -24.25 -26.88 -18.42
CA GLN A 566 -25.18 -26.89 -19.58
C GLN A 566 -24.42 -26.34 -20.78
N ALA A 567 -24.43 -27.08 -21.89
CA ALA A 567 -23.95 -26.53 -23.16
C ALA A 567 -24.76 -25.28 -23.52
N ASN A 568 -24.07 -24.25 -24.03
CA ASN A 568 -24.62 -22.94 -24.34
C ASN A 568 -25.16 -22.17 -23.10
N GLY A 569 -24.59 -22.43 -21.90
CA GLY A 569 -24.91 -21.69 -20.70
C GLY A 569 -24.38 -20.25 -20.72
N PRO A 570 -24.90 -19.34 -19.85
CA PRO A 570 -24.37 -18.00 -19.70
C PRO A 570 -23.06 -17.95 -18.89
N ALA A 571 -22.27 -16.90 -19.09
CA ALA A 571 -21.09 -16.65 -18.27
C ALA A 571 -20.95 -15.19 -17.85
N VAL A 572 -20.19 -14.98 -16.77
CA VAL A 572 -19.82 -13.66 -16.29
C VAL A 572 -18.32 -13.63 -16.05
N ILE A 573 -17.66 -12.59 -16.54
CA ILE A 573 -16.26 -12.31 -16.26
C ILE A 573 -16.20 -11.23 -15.18
N PHE A 574 -15.50 -11.53 -14.09
CA PHE A 574 -15.20 -10.55 -13.05
C PHE A 574 -13.81 -9.96 -13.28
N VAL A 575 -13.72 -8.64 -13.11
CA VAL A 575 -12.50 -7.86 -13.25
C VAL A 575 -12.19 -7.20 -11.91
N HIS A 576 -11.11 -7.61 -11.24
CA HIS A 576 -10.70 -7.01 -9.99
C HIS A 576 -10.23 -5.56 -10.16
N GLY A 577 -10.31 -4.74 -9.10
CA GLY A 577 -9.86 -3.35 -9.10
C GLY A 577 -8.35 -3.20 -8.92
N ALA A 578 -7.90 -1.94 -8.90
CA ALA A 578 -6.53 -1.53 -8.65
C ALA A 578 -5.52 -2.43 -9.37
N GLY A 579 -5.33 -2.26 -10.67
CA GLY A 579 -4.63 -3.13 -11.62
C GLY A 579 -3.37 -3.86 -11.12
N TYR A 580 -2.95 -3.60 -9.90
CA TYR A 580 -1.81 -4.21 -9.18
C TYR A 580 -2.22 -5.19 -8.07
N LEU A 581 -3.50 -5.59 -7.98
CA LEU A 581 -3.94 -6.65 -7.05
C LEU A 581 -3.75 -8.03 -7.66
N GLN A 582 -3.94 -9.06 -6.85
CA GLN A 582 -4.02 -10.45 -7.25
C GLN A 582 -5.31 -11.02 -6.68
N ASN A 583 -6.12 -11.73 -7.49
CA ASN A 583 -7.33 -12.39 -7.05
C ASN A 583 -7.42 -13.87 -7.44
N ALA A 584 -6.67 -14.32 -8.46
CA ALA A 584 -6.52 -15.73 -8.81
C ALA A 584 -5.57 -16.47 -7.84
N HIS A 585 -5.89 -16.42 -6.55
CA HIS A 585 -5.11 -16.99 -5.47
C HIS A 585 -5.94 -17.98 -4.63
N LYS A 586 -5.27 -18.72 -3.75
CA LYS A 586 -5.87 -19.77 -2.91
C LYS A 586 -6.04 -19.34 -1.45
N TRP A 587 -6.40 -18.09 -1.19
CA TRP A 587 -6.75 -17.61 0.16
C TRP A 587 -8.04 -16.81 0.15
N TRP A 588 -8.55 -16.49 1.34
CA TRP A 588 -9.77 -15.70 1.49
C TRP A 588 -9.57 -14.30 0.91
N SER A 589 -10.31 -14.01 -0.13
CA SER A 589 -10.15 -12.78 -0.91
C SER A 589 -10.63 -11.55 -0.14
N SER A 590 -9.97 -10.40 -0.38
CA SER A 590 -10.53 -9.10 -0.05
C SER A 590 -11.85 -8.83 -0.80
N TYR A 591 -12.03 -9.45 -1.96
CA TYR A 591 -13.28 -9.49 -2.73
C TYR A 591 -14.21 -10.62 -2.25
N PHE A 592 -14.41 -10.74 -0.92
CA PHE A 592 -15.21 -11.84 -0.36
C PHE A 592 -16.70 -11.76 -0.71
N ARG A 593 -17.23 -10.54 -0.92
CA ARG A 593 -18.61 -10.35 -1.41
C ARG A 593 -18.76 -10.84 -2.83
N GLU A 594 -17.80 -10.51 -3.68
CA GLU A 594 -17.72 -11.01 -5.06
C GLU A 594 -17.55 -12.53 -5.08
N TYR A 595 -16.68 -13.10 -4.25
CA TYR A 595 -16.56 -14.55 -4.09
C TYR A 595 -17.90 -15.21 -3.75
N MET A 596 -18.64 -14.64 -2.79
CA MET A 596 -19.96 -15.16 -2.42
C MET A 596 -20.99 -14.94 -3.54
N PHE A 597 -20.92 -13.82 -4.24
CA PHE A 597 -21.78 -13.54 -5.39
C PHE A 597 -21.48 -14.46 -6.58
N HIS A 598 -20.22 -14.81 -6.81
CA HIS A 598 -19.85 -15.84 -7.80
C HIS A 598 -20.46 -17.19 -7.45
N ASN A 599 -20.46 -17.59 -6.17
CA ASN A 599 -21.17 -18.80 -5.73
C ASN A 599 -22.67 -18.70 -6.00
N PHE A 600 -23.29 -17.57 -5.71
CA PHE A 600 -24.70 -17.31 -6.02
C PHE A 600 -24.98 -17.39 -7.53
N LEU A 601 -24.16 -16.76 -8.37
CA LEU A 601 -24.32 -16.82 -9.83
C LEU A 601 -24.24 -18.25 -10.36
N VAL A 602 -23.32 -19.06 -9.82
CA VAL A 602 -23.21 -20.48 -10.18
C VAL A 602 -24.45 -21.26 -9.77
N ASP A 603 -25.05 -20.98 -8.61
CA ASP A 603 -26.33 -21.57 -8.20
C ASP A 603 -27.49 -21.19 -9.16
N GLN A 604 -27.36 -20.04 -9.85
CA GLN A 604 -28.29 -19.57 -10.87
C GLN A 604 -27.91 -20.08 -12.28
N GLY A 605 -26.90 -20.95 -12.42
CA GLY A 605 -26.51 -21.57 -13.69
C GLY A 605 -25.46 -20.83 -14.52
N TYR A 606 -24.84 -19.78 -14.00
CA TYR A 606 -23.75 -19.08 -14.68
C TYR A 606 -22.42 -19.79 -14.46
N THR A 607 -21.55 -19.73 -15.46
CA THR A 607 -20.11 -19.96 -15.27
C THR A 607 -19.43 -18.61 -14.99
N VAL A 608 -18.56 -18.53 -13.98
CA VAL A 608 -17.86 -17.27 -13.65
C VAL A 608 -16.36 -17.45 -13.82
N LEU A 609 -15.72 -16.49 -14.48
CA LEU A 609 -14.27 -16.40 -14.64
C LEU A 609 -13.77 -15.13 -13.98
N ASP A 610 -12.85 -15.28 -13.02
CA ASP A 610 -12.24 -14.20 -12.23
C ASP A 610 -10.76 -14.16 -12.58
N ILE A 611 -10.33 -13.13 -13.33
CA ILE A 611 -9.06 -13.08 -14.06
C ILE A 611 -8.05 -12.16 -13.38
N ASP A 612 -6.83 -12.66 -13.22
CA ASP A 612 -5.64 -11.82 -12.97
C ASP A 612 -5.00 -11.45 -14.32
N TYR A 613 -5.37 -10.29 -14.82
CA TYR A 613 -4.93 -9.74 -16.10
C TYR A 613 -3.55 -9.09 -16.01
N ARG A 614 -2.92 -8.75 -17.13
CA ARG A 614 -1.67 -7.96 -17.15
C ARG A 614 -1.86 -6.64 -16.40
N GLY A 615 -0.92 -6.37 -15.46
CA GLY A 615 -1.03 -5.39 -14.37
C GLY A 615 -1.03 -6.04 -12.99
N SER A 616 -1.59 -7.24 -12.86
CA SER A 616 -1.77 -7.95 -11.58
C SER A 616 -0.45 -8.30 -10.90
N ALA A 617 -0.47 -8.34 -9.55
CA ALA A 617 0.65 -8.74 -8.71
C ALA A 617 0.82 -10.26 -8.63
N GLY A 618 2.00 -10.69 -8.15
CA GLY A 618 2.30 -12.10 -7.88
C GLY A 618 2.97 -12.85 -9.03
N TYR A 619 3.09 -12.23 -10.20
CA TYR A 619 3.57 -12.83 -11.42
C TYR A 619 4.85 -12.19 -11.96
N GLY A 620 5.48 -11.32 -11.20
CA GLY A 620 6.70 -10.61 -11.55
C GLY A 620 6.48 -9.30 -12.29
N ARG A 621 7.62 -8.64 -12.55
CA ARG A 621 7.69 -7.29 -13.13
C ARG A 621 7.00 -7.20 -14.50
N ASP A 622 7.27 -8.14 -15.40
CA ASP A 622 6.84 -8.03 -16.81
C ASP A 622 5.30 -8.14 -16.95
N VAL A 623 4.64 -8.92 -16.08
CA VAL A 623 3.18 -8.94 -15.98
C VAL A 623 2.68 -7.62 -15.40
N ARG A 624 3.27 -7.16 -14.30
CA ARG A 624 2.89 -5.91 -13.64
C ARG A 624 3.03 -4.68 -14.55
N THR A 625 4.10 -4.60 -15.33
CA THR A 625 4.37 -3.45 -16.22
C THR A 625 3.76 -3.62 -17.62
N GLY A 626 3.08 -4.71 -17.90
CA GLY A 626 2.48 -5.02 -19.21
C GLY A 626 1.42 -4.02 -19.70
N ILE A 627 0.99 -3.10 -18.84
CA ILE A 627 0.03 -2.01 -19.11
C ILE A 627 0.73 -0.64 -19.34
N TYR A 628 2.06 -0.59 -19.38
CA TYR A 628 2.78 0.66 -19.55
C TYR A 628 2.39 1.36 -20.86
N GLN A 629 2.11 2.65 -20.79
CA GLN A 629 1.59 3.52 -21.83
C GLN A 629 0.24 3.11 -22.45
N PHE A 630 -0.37 2.00 -22.06
CA PHE A 630 -1.68 1.61 -22.57
C PHE A 630 -2.47 0.74 -21.57
N MET A 631 -3.20 1.38 -20.67
CA MET A 631 -4.27 0.75 -19.91
C MET A 631 -5.48 0.55 -20.81
N GLY A 632 -6.13 -0.63 -20.77
CA GLY A 632 -7.14 -1.07 -21.75
C GLY A 632 -6.53 -1.70 -23.00
N GLY A 633 -5.23 -2.04 -22.95
CA GLY A 633 -4.51 -2.78 -23.98
C GLY A 633 -4.46 -4.29 -23.66
N LYS A 634 -3.30 -4.76 -23.17
CA LYS A 634 -3.12 -6.18 -22.84
C LYS A 634 -4.03 -6.66 -21.71
N ASP A 635 -4.29 -5.82 -20.73
CA ASP A 635 -5.21 -6.06 -19.63
C ASP A 635 -6.65 -6.30 -20.15
N LEU A 636 -7.13 -5.54 -21.12
CA LEU A 636 -8.41 -5.79 -21.76
C LEU A 636 -8.36 -7.06 -22.63
N THR A 637 -7.33 -7.23 -23.45
CA THR A 637 -7.25 -8.40 -24.33
C THR A 637 -7.16 -9.72 -23.58
N ASP A 638 -6.63 -9.74 -22.36
CA ASP A 638 -6.65 -10.90 -21.48
C ASP A 638 -8.08 -11.33 -21.11
N HIS A 639 -9.01 -10.37 -20.94
CA HIS A 639 -10.41 -10.66 -20.69
C HIS A 639 -11.15 -11.15 -21.94
N ILE A 640 -10.81 -10.63 -23.11
CA ILE A 640 -11.35 -11.10 -24.40
C ILE A 640 -10.89 -12.55 -24.65
N ASP A 641 -9.63 -12.85 -24.41
CA ASP A 641 -9.07 -14.19 -24.52
C ASP A 641 -9.68 -15.14 -23.47
N GLY A 642 -9.99 -14.61 -22.26
CA GLY A 642 -10.79 -15.31 -21.24
C GLY A 642 -12.21 -15.64 -21.69
N ALA A 643 -12.89 -14.71 -22.38
CA ALA A 643 -14.22 -14.97 -22.96
C ALA A 643 -14.14 -16.09 -24.02
N LYS A 644 -13.14 -16.05 -24.89
CA LYS A 644 -12.88 -17.13 -25.87
C LYS A 644 -12.62 -18.46 -25.18
N HIS A 645 -11.79 -18.46 -24.11
CA HIS A 645 -11.52 -19.66 -23.31
C HIS A 645 -12.79 -20.25 -22.69
N LEU A 646 -13.72 -19.42 -22.21
CA LEU A 646 -15.01 -19.86 -21.69
C LEU A 646 -15.85 -20.58 -22.78
N VAL A 647 -15.90 -20.03 -23.99
CA VAL A 647 -16.59 -20.65 -25.13
C VAL A 647 -15.98 -22.01 -25.52
N GLU A 648 -14.65 -22.06 -25.66
CA GLU A 648 -13.93 -23.24 -26.15
C GLU A 648 -13.86 -24.37 -25.13
N LYS A 649 -13.68 -24.08 -23.86
CA LYS A 649 -13.43 -25.07 -22.80
C LYS A 649 -14.67 -25.42 -21.97
N TYR A 650 -15.56 -24.43 -21.78
CA TYR A 650 -16.73 -24.60 -20.91
C TYR A 650 -18.05 -24.55 -21.68
N GLN A 651 -17.99 -24.49 -23.02
CA GLN A 651 -19.14 -24.50 -23.91
C GLN A 651 -20.17 -23.40 -23.61
N VAL A 652 -19.68 -22.25 -23.21
CA VAL A 652 -20.48 -21.04 -22.96
C VAL A 652 -21.01 -20.50 -24.29
N ASP A 653 -22.23 -19.98 -24.30
CA ASP A 653 -22.78 -19.28 -25.46
C ASP A 653 -22.05 -17.94 -25.65
N PRO A 654 -21.37 -17.70 -26.78
CA PRO A 654 -20.64 -16.44 -27.01
C PRO A 654 -21.53 -15.20 -27.02
N LYS A 655 -22.82 -15.33 -27.14
CA LYS A 655 -23.80 -14.23 -27.08
C LYS A 655 -24.32 -13.96 -25.69
N ARG A 656 -23.92 -14.76 -24.70
CA ARG A 656 -24.44 -14.71 -23.32
C ARG A 656 -23.31 -14.52 -22.30
N ILE A 657 -22.35 -13.66 -22.64
CA ILE A 657 -21.22 -13.32 -21.76
C ILE A 657 -21.41 -11.91 -21.24
N GLY A 658 -21.37 -11.75 -19.90
CA GLY A 658 -21.36 -10.47 -19.22
C GLY A 658 -20.00 -10.19 -18.59
N ILE A 659 -19.75 -8.92 -18.28
CA ILE A 659 -18.51 -8.46 -17.61
C ILE A 659 -18.86 -7.47 -16.50
N TYR A 660 -18.18 -7.56 -15.36
CA TYR A 660 -18.35 -6.55 -14.32
C TYR A 660 -17.10 -6.40 -13.45
N GLY A 661 -16.98 -5.23 -12.85
CA GLY A 661 -15.90 -4.95 -11.90
C GLY A 661 -15.95 -3.53 -11.34
N GLY A 662 -15.15 -3.29 -10.30
CA GLY A 662 -15.09 -2.00 -9.63
C GLY A 662 -13.74 -1.29 -9.83
N SER A 663 -13.75 0.07 -9.81
CA SER A 663 -12.54 0.87 -9.94
C SER A 663 -11.81 0.62 -11.27
N TYR A 664 -10.61 0.08 -11.25
CA TYR A 664 -9.92 -0.39 -12.46
C TYR A 664 -10.75 -1.44 -13.21
N GLY A 665 -11.42 -2.35 -12.48
CA GLY A 665 -12.31 -3.33 -13.06
C GLY A 665 -13.51 -2.69 -13.76
N GLY A 666 -14.04 -1.60 -13.22
CA GLY A 666 -15.08 -0.80 -13.87
C GLY A 666 -14.56 -0.07 -15.11
N PHE A 667 -13.34 0.43 -15.06
CA PHE A 667 -12.63 0.99 -16.22
C PHE A 667 -12.51 -0.04 -17.35
N ILE A 668 -12.02 -1.26 -17.08
CA ILE A 668 -11.92 -2.34 -18.06
C ILE A 668 -13.30 -2.75 -18.57
N THR A 669 -14.31 -2.79 -17.70
CA THR A 669 -15.70 -3.07 -18.12
C THR A 669 -16.17 -2.01 -19.14
N LEU A 670 -15.90 -0.73 -18.91
CA LEU A 670 -16.24 0.34 -19.87
C LEU A 670 -15.45 0.19 -21.17
N MET A 671 -14.13 -0.06 -21.11
CA MET A 671 -13.33 -0.29 -22.31
C MET A 671 -13.88 -1.48 -23.10
N ALA A 672 -14.21 -2.61 -22.45
CA ALA A 672 -14.77 -3.79 -23.07
C ALA A 672 -16.09 -3.48 -23.79
N MET A 673 -17.02 -2.78 -23.12
CA MET A 673 -18.33 -2.46 -23.68
C MET A 673 -18.25 -1.46 -24.84
N PHE A 674 -17.22 -0.61 -24.87
CA PHE A 674 -17.06 0.43 -25.89
C PHE A 674 -16.17 0.02 -27.07
N THR A 675 -15.10 -0.76 -26.82
CA THR A 675 -14.12 -1.13 -27.87
C THR A 675 -14.33 -2.55 -28.41
N GLU A 676 -14.96 -3.43 -27.63
CA GLU A 676 -15.23 -4.84 -27.99
C GLU A 676 -16.74 -5.18 -27.86
N PRO A 677 -17.62 -4.38 -28.47
CA PRO A 677 -19.06 -4.40 -28.19
C PRO A 677 -19.77 -5.68 -28.67
N ASP A 678 -19.11 -6.51 -29.45
CA ASP A 678 -19.65 -7.78 -29.96
C ASP A 678 -19.27 -9.00 -29.09
N VAL A 679 -18.42 -8.79 -28.06
CA VAL A 679 -17.96 -9.84 -27.14
C VAL A 679 -18.86 -9.93 -25.91
N PHE A 680 -19.31 -8.80 -25.37
CA PHE A 680 -20.06 -8.74 -24.13
C PHE A 680 -21.48 -8.21 -24.35
N ALA A 681 -22.49 -9.01 -23.99
CA ALA A 681 -23.89 -8.63 -24.12
C ALA A 681 -24.33 -7.61 -23.05
N ALA A 682 -23.72 -7.65 -21.86
CA ALA A 682 -24.00 -6.75 -20.74
C ALA A 682 -22.77 -6.45 -19.91
N GLY A 683 -22.64 -5.23 -19.41
CA GLY A 683 -21.58 -4.79 -18.54
C GLY A 683 -22.05 -4.02 -17.30
N ALA A 684 -21.47 -4.28 -16.13
CA ALA A 684 -21.71 -3.47 -14.93
C ALA A 684 -20.39 -2.83 -14.46
N ALA A 685 -20.28 -1.53 -14.64
CA ALA A 685 -19.10 -0.72 -14.37
C ALA A 685 -19.26 0.06 -13.06
N LEU A 686 -18.53 -0.34 -12.01
CA LEU A 686 -18.70 0.19 -10.66
C LEU A 686 -17.57 1.16 -10.32
N ARG A 687 -17.88 2.37 -9.82
CA ARG A 687 -16.92 3.40 -9.40
C ARG A 687 -15.71 3.53 -10.33
N SER A 688 -15.99 3.70 -11.61
CA SER A 688 -15.04 3.54 -12.70
C SER A 688 -14.23 4.80 -13.00
N VAL A 689 -12.94 4.65 -13.28
CA VAL A 689 -12.17 5.70 -13.95
C VAL A 689 -12.63 5.76 -15.42
N THR A 690 -13.05 6.94 -15.86
CA THR A 690 -13.52 7.19 -17.22
C THR A 690 -12.53 8.00 -18.06
N ASP A 691 -11.65 8.74 -17.37
CA ASP A 691 -10.59 9.54 -17.97
C ASP A 691 -9.38 9.61 -17.03
N TRP A 692 -8.30 8.97 -17.39
CA TRP A 692 -7.08 8.90 -16.58
C TRP A 692 -6.42 10.25 -16.32
N ALA A 693 -6.68 11.27 -17.16
CA ALA A 693 -6.18 12.63 -16.93
C ALA A 693 -6.80 13.29 -15.68
N HIS A 694 -7.86 12.73 -15.14
CA HIS A 694 -8.53 13.19 -13.93
C HIS A 694 -8.14 12.42 -12.67
N TYR A 695 -7.33 11.36 -12.81
CA TYR A 695 -6.93 10.52 -11.67
C TYR A 695 -5.69 11.07 -10.95
N ASN A 696 -5.17 10.35 -9.94
CA ASN A 696 -4.06 10.79 -9.12
C ASN A 696 -2.69 10.66 -9.82
N HIS A 697 -1.75 11.54 -9.45
CA HIS A 697 -0.42 11.56 -10.05
C HIS A 697 0.39 10.29 -9.72
N GLY A 698 0.43 9.88 -8.45
CA GLY A 698 1.33 8.82 -7.99
C GLY A 698 1.10 7.44 -8.61
N TYR A 699 -0.14 7.14 -9.04
CA TYR A 699 -0.46 5.92 -9.78
C TYR A 699 -0.34 6.12 -11.28
N THR A 700 -1.02 7.15 -11.81
CA THR A 700 -1.22 7.29 -13.25
C THR A 700 0.06 7.66 -13.98
N SER A 701 0.89 8.54 -13.40
CA SER A 701 2.14 8.97 -14.03
C SER A 701 3.18 7.85 -14.15
N ASN A 702 3.12 6.82 -13.30
CA ASN A 702 3.98 5.65 -13.44
C ASN A 702 3.66 4.88 -14.72
N ILE A 703 2.38 4.78 -15.07
CA ILE A 703 1.89 3.91 -16.15
C ILE A 703 1.76 4.69 -17.46
N LEU A 704 1.20 5.91 -17.43
CA LEU A 704 0.89 6.71 -18.60
C LEU A 704 1.76 7.97 -18.75
N ASN A 705 2.82 8.13 -17.94
CA ASN A 705 3.60 9.35 -17.85
C ASN A 705 2.74 10.54 -17.40
N THR A 706 2.83 11.73 -17.99
CA THR A 706 1.89 12.83 -17.68
C THR A 706 1.10 13.25 -18.93
N PRO A 707 -0.11 13.82 -18.77
CA PRO A 707 -0.90 14.25 -19.93
C PRO A 707 -0.17 15.23 -20.83
N GLN A 708 0.71 16.06 -20.25
CA GLN A 708 1.50 17.05 -20.98
C GLN A 708 2.65 16.43 -21.79
N THR A 709 3.19 15.29 -21.32
CA THR A 709 4.33 14.62 -21.93
C THR A 709 3.95 13.39 -22.74
N ASP A 710 2.75 12.85 -22.61
CA ASP A 710 2.29 11.66 -23.34
C ASP A 710 0.75 11.65 -23.47
N SER A 711 0.20 12.67 -24.13
CA SER A 711 -1.27 12.84 -24.29
C SER A 711 -1.92 11.67 -25.03
N LEU A 712 -1.19 11.00 -25.92
CA LEU A 712 -1.70 9.85 -26.67
C LEU A 712 -1.94 8.65 -25.75
N ALA A 713 -1.05 8.40 -24.78
CA ALA A 713 -1.25 7.34 -23.79
C ALA A 713 -2.55 7.54 -22.99
N TYR A 714 -2.88 8.79 -22.65
CA TYR A 714 -4.11 9.13 -21.96
C TYR A 714 -5.36 8.97 -22.82
N ALA A 715 -5.33 9.44 -24.06
CA ALA A 715 -6.46 9.33 -24.97
C ALA A 715 -6.82 7.87 -25.26
N LYS A 716 -5.82 7.03 -25.60
CA LYS A 716 -6.06 5.61 -25.90
C LYS A 716 -6.44 4.76 -24.68
N SER A 717 -6.14 5.25 -23.46
CA SER A 717 -6.43 4.54 -22.22
C SER A 717 -7.72 4.99 -21.53
N SER A 718 -8.44 5.98 -22.05
CA SER A 718 -9.59 6.57 -21.35
C SER A 718 -10.91 6.24 -22.04
N PRO A 719 -11.83 5.50 -21.39
CA PRO A 719 -13.09 5.02 -21.99
C PRO A 719 -13.97 6.12 -22.60
N ILE A 720 -13.95 7.31 -22.04
CA ILE A 720 -14.78 8.44 -22.48
C ILE A 720 -14.58 8.77 -23.97
N TYR A 721 -13.42 8.46 -24.52
CA TYR A 721 -13.11 8.68 -25.96
C TYR A 721 -13.74 7.63 -26.86
N TYR A 722 -14.21 6.49 -26.32
CA TYR A 722 -14.75 5.35 -27.07
C TYR A 722 -16.24 5.11 -26.80
N ALA A 723 -16.91 6.00 -26.09
CA ALA A 723 -18.29 5.85 -25.65
C ALA A 723 -19.30 5.69 -26.81
N ASP A 724 -18.95 6.12 -28.02
CA ASP A 724 -19.72 5.92 -29.24
C ASP A 724 -19.84 4.45 -29.67
N GLY A 725 -18.93 3.59 -29.22
CA GLY A 725 -18.94 2.16 -29.53
C GLY A 725 -19.93 1.33 -28.71
N LEU A 726 -20.63 1.90 -27.71
CA LEU A 726 -21.58 1.14 -26.87
C LEU A 726 -22.70 0.53 -27.68
N LYS A 727 -22.86 -0.82 -27.60
CA LYS A 727 -23.95 -1.61 -28.20
C LYS A 727 -24.75 -2.42 -27.18
N GLY A 728 -24.07 -3.09 -26.26
CA GLY A 728 -24.68 -3.91 -25.21
C GLY A 728 -25.28 -3.10 -24.06
N ALA A 729 -25.96 -3.76 -23.13
CA ALA A 729 -26.58 -3.11 -21.98
C ALA A 729 -25.51 -2.72 -20.93
N LEU A 730 -25.47 -1.47 -20.51
CA LEU A 730 -24.52 -0.94 -19.56
C LEU A 730 -25.19 -0.43 -18.28
N LEU A 731 -24.76 -0.97 -17.13
CA LEU A 731 -25.08 -0.40 -15.83
C LEU A 731 -23.83 0.28 -15.26
N MET A 732 -23.96 1.51 -14.82
CA MET A 732 -22.94 2.26 -14.09
C MET A 732 -23.40 2.48 -12.65
N CYS A 733 -22.50 2.25 -11.66
CA CYS A 733 -22.78 2.49 -10.25
C CYS A 733 -21.65 3.34 -9.65
N HIS A 734 -21.98 4.42 -8.88
CA HIS A 734 -20.94 5.28 -8.33
C HIS A 734 -21.36 5.94 -7.01
N GLY A 735 -20.43 5.96 -6.04
CA GLY A 735 -20.57 6.71 -4.79
C GLY A 735 -20.37 8.21 -5.02
N MET A 736 -21.26 9.04 -4.48
CA MET A 736 -21.17 10.50 -4.74
C MET A 736 -20.09 11.19 -3.91
N VAL A 737 -19.67 10.59 -2.78
CA VAL A 737 -18.56 11.08 -1.95
C VAL A 737 -17.26 10.32 -2.19
N ASP A 738 -17.11 9.66 -3.35
CA ASP A 738 -15.91 8.92 -3.73
C ASP A 738 -14.70 9.88 -3.83
N THR A 739 -13.79 9.77 -2.86
CA THR A 739 -12.57 10.57 -2.76
C THR A 739 -11.39 9.98 -3.54
N ASN A 740 -11.53 8.76 -4.05
CA ASN A 740 -10.52 8.07 -4.86
C ASN A 740 -10.78 8.24 -6.37
N VAL A 741 -11.89 7.69 -6.89
CA VAL A 741 -12.37 7.99 -8.25
C VAL A 741 -13.53 8.97 -8.13
N HIS A 742 -13.25 10.23 -8.37
CA HIS A 742 -14.25 11.28 -8.13
C HIS A 742 -15.52 11.06 -8.92
N PHE A 743 -16.66 11.31 -8.32
CA PHE A 743 -17.98 11.23 -8.98
C PHE A 743 -18.03 12.05 -10.30
N GLN A 744 -17.17 13.06 -10.43
CA GLN A 744 -16.98 13.82 -11.67
C GLN A 744 -16.72 12.93 -12.90
N ASP A 745 -16.02 11.81 -12.72
CA ASP A 745 -15.71 10.89 -13.82
C ASP A 745 -17.00 10.37 -14.48
N ILE A 746 -17.91 9.84 -13.68
CA ILE A 746 -19.15 9.26 -14.20
C ILE A 746 -20.12 10.32 -14.72
N VAL A 747 -20.14 11.51 -14.13
CA VAL A 747 -20.94 12.66 -14.60
C VAL A 747 -20.50 13.07 -16.01
N ARG A 748 -19.18 13.14 -16.25
CA ARG A 748 -18.65 13.46 -17.59
C ARG A 748 -18.98 12.38 -18.62
N LEU A 749 -18.86 11.10 -18.25
CA LEU A 749 -19.22 10.01 -19.15
C LEU A 749 -20.71 10.01 -19.45
N SER A 750 -21.57 10.25 -18.47
CA SER A 750 -23.02 10.36 -18.67
C SER A 750 -23.37 11.46 -19.66
N GLN A 751 -22.75 12.66 -19.51
CA GLN A 751 -22.94 13.75 -20.47
C GLN A 751 -22.49 13.33 -21.88
N ARG A 752 -21.38 12.63 -21.99
CA ARG A 752 -20.89 12.14 -23.29
C ARG A 752 -21.82 11.14 -23.94
N LEU A 753 -22.38 10.19 -23.19
CA LEU A 753 -23.35 9.21 -23.70
C LEU A 753 -24.67 9.89 -24.14
N ILE A 754 -25.15 10.92 -23.44
CA ILE A 754 -26.31 11.74 -23.82
C ILE A 754 -26.05 12.46 -25.15
N GLU A 755 -24.89 13.12 -25.31
CA GLU A 755 -24.50 13.79 -26.54
C GLU A 755 -24.41 12.85 -27.75
N LEU A 756 -24.02 11.58 -27.51
CA LEU A 756 -23.95 10.55 -28.51
C LEU A 756 -25.30 9.87 -28.79
N GLY A 757 -26.36 10.25 -28.08
CA GLY A 757 -27.69 9.66 -28.25
C GLY A 757 -27.78 8.18 -27.86
N LYS A 758 -26.93 7.71 -26.92
CA LYS A 758 -26.99 6.35 -26.40
C LYS A 758 -28.11 6.23 -25.36
N ASP A 759 -28.92 5.18 -25.45
CA ASP A 759 -30.07 4.92 -24.59
C ASP A 759 -30.05 3.57 -23.86
N ASN A 760 -29.05 2.73 -24.15
CA ASN A 760 -28.85 1.40 -23.58
C ASN A 760 -27.95 1.38 -22.34
N TRP A 761 -28.00 2.45 -21.52
CA TRP A 761 -27.27 2.57 -20.28
C TRP A 761 -28.12 3.08 -19.12
N GLU A 762 -27.74 2.69 -17.90
CA GLU A 762 -28.33 3.16 -16.65
C GLU A 762 -27.24 3.64 -15.70
N LEU A 763 -27.53 4.63 -14.86
CA LEU A 763 -26.67 5.10 -13.79
C LEU A 763 -27.40 4.99 -12.45
N ALA A 764 -26.81 4.26 -11.50
CA ALA A 764 -27.21 4.25 -10.10
C ALA A 764 -26.19 5.05 -9.26
N VAL A 765 -26.68 5.98 -8.45
CA VAL A 765 -25.85 6.83 -7.59
C VAL A 765 -26.07 6.48 -6.12
N TYR A 766 -24.99 6.55 -5.34
CA TYR A 766 -24.99 6.23 -3.90
C TYR A 766 -24.50 7.44 -3.12
N PRO A 767 -25.42 8.29 -2.61
CA PRO A 767 -25.09 9.63 -2.13
C PRO A 767 -24.11 9.70 -0.96
N ILE A 768 -24.11 8.70 -0.07
CA ILE A 768 -23.26 8.68 1.14
C ILE A 768 -22.04 7.75 1.02
N GLU A 769 -21.84 7.14 -0.12
CA GLU A 769 -20.79 6.13 -0.29
C GLU A 769 -19.53 6.72 -0.90
N ASP A 770 -18.39 6.35 -0.29
CA ASP A 770 -17.05 6.57 -0.84
C ASP A 770 -16.68 5.43 -1.80
N HIS A 771 -15.43 5.35 -2.24
CA HIS A 771 -14.90 4.35 -3.18
C HIS A 771 -15.15 2.90 -2.73
N GLY A 772 -14.98 2.60 -1.46
CA GLY A 772 -15.39 1.34 -0.84
C GLY A 772 -16.70 1.52 -0.08
N PHE A 773 -17.78 0.97 -0.59
CA PHE A 773 -19.07 1.07 0.09
C PHE A 773 -19.01 0.51 1.51
N THR A 774 -19.65 1.20 2.43
CA THR A 774 -19.70 0.82 3.85
C THR A 774 -21.05 0.29 4.26
N GLU A 775 -22.13 0.82 3.68
CA GLU A 775 -23.47 0.48 4.09
C GLU A 775 -23.99 -0.80 3.42
N PRO A 776 -24.49 -1.78 4.19
CA PRO A 776 -25.02 -3.02 3.64
C PRO A 776 -26.19 -2.82 2.67
N ALA A 777 -26.99 -1.77 2.85
CA ALA A 777 -28.08 -1.41 1.96
C ALA A 777 -27.57 -1.01 0.57
N SER A 778 -26.50 -0.24 0.51
CA SER A 778 -25.86 0.19 -0.73
C SER A 778 -25.29 -1.00 -1.50
N TRP A 779 -24.56 -1.89 -0.82
CA TRP A 779 -24.05 -3.15 -1.39
C TRP A 779 -25.21 -4.01 -1.93
N THR A 780 -26.30 -4.11 -1.19
CA THR A 780 -27.46 -4.93 -1.59
C THR A 780 -28.13 -4.36 -2.85
N ASP A 781 -28.32 -3.05 -2.91
CA ASP A 781 -28.93 -2.39 -4.08
C ASP A 781 -28.03 -2.53 -5.33
N GLU A 782 -26.73 -2.26 -5.19
CA GLU A 782 -25.75 -2.41 -6.28
C GLU A 782 -25.80 -3.81 -6.87
N TYR A 783 -25.66 -4.86 -6.05
CA TYR A 783 -25.60 -6.22 -6.53
C TYR A 783 -26.96 -6.78 -7.01
N LYS A 784 -28.06 -6.26 -6.51
CA LYS A 784 -29.41 -6.55 -7.10
C LYS A 784 -29.52 -5.99 -8.51
N ARG A 785 -29.01 -4.78 -8.76
CA ARG A 785 -29.00 -4.17 -10.10
C ARG A 785 -28.10 -4.96 -11.04
N ILE A 786 -26.91 -5.37 -10.60
CA ILE A 786 -25.99 -6.21 -11.37
C ILE A 786 -26.67 -7.54 -11.73
N TYR A 787 -27.27 -8.22 -10.76
CA TYR A 787 -27.97 -9.49 -11.02
C TYR A 787 -29.17 -9.31 -11.95
N LYS A 788 -29.96 -8.22 -11.78
CA LYS A 788 -31.07 -7.89 -12.68
C LYS A 788 -30.58 -7.71 -14.12
N LEU A 789 -29.49 -6.96 -14.32
CA LEU A 789 -28.88 -6.73 -15.62
C LEU A 789 -28.52 -8.08 -16.28
N PHE A 790 -27.77 -8.93 -15.58
CA PHE A 790 -27.32 -10.21 -16.12
C PHE A 790 -28.49 -11.16 -16.37
N LYS A 791 -29.49 -11.20 -15.49
CA LYS A 791 -30.68 -12.00 -15.69
C LYS A 791 -31.47 -11.58 -16.94
N GLN A 792 -31.59 -10.27 -17.21
CA GLN A 792 -32.33 -9.76 -18.36
C GLN A 792 -31.62 -10.00 -19.69
N HIS A 793 -30.29 -9.92 -19.72
CA HIS A 793 -29.52 -9.92 -20.97
C HIS A 793 -28.77 -11.22 -21.25
N LEU A 794 -28.54 -12.06 -20.25
CA LEU A 794 -27.76 -13.31 -20.38
C LEU A 794 -28.63 -14.57 -20.18
N MET A 795 -29.77 -14.46 -19.53
CA MET A 795 -30.72 -15.60 -19.42
C MET A 795 -31.74 -15.55 -20.54
N PRO A 796 -32.26 -16.76 -21.01
CA PRO A 796 -33.23 -16.81 -22.10
C PRO A 796 -34.56 -16.19 -21.72
#